data_289dacc292cf56b666e8c4015de7dc60
#
_entry.id   289dacc292cf56b666e8c4015de7dc60
#
_cell.length_a   1.000
_cell.length_b   1.000
_cell.length_c   1.000
_cell.angle_alpha   90.00
_cell.angle_beta   90.00
_cell.angle_gamma   90.00
#
_symmetry.space_group_name_H-M   'P 1'
#
loop_
_entity.id
_entity.type
_entity.pdbx_description
1 polymer ?
#
loop_
_entity_poly.entity_id
_entity_poly.type
_entity_poly.pdbx_seq_one_letter_code
_entity_poly.pdbx_strand_id
1 'polypeptide(L)'
;MMNKRSVIIFTVIVIAFTFHTGVGHSAQDHHFGMGLYPARADTIENFDDGIIQLYSYPGEDFDSSAWALDSNITYNNSPYSLKLWGNTWKVESIVPIILDTSDVWQVAAYVDTLAEIQGFGLMDTAHTLLYSFAGTQQLNTEIWIPVYQGAFPLHDWNQYQLPVGQDWLAYFGYIPTITAIVFINDRDYDPDGVVYFDDVLDITNDLPMAPQVTIDYVSGEVYRDAQGTRLVDIQFYSTVIDTDSWYHDYFWYFGDDSTSNEPNPFHTYVIEDNHPYTVLLEVVDSTNLWGRATCSVVVDSGPTTFPLTINFVGDIMLARRYEQPGGIIPTLGVEAIFEPTLAYLGQAAEITVANLECPLTNSGAPHPTKPIIFRGSPENVAGLVYAGIDVVSIANNHIIDYGLEGLQQTQTVLDSNDILYSGAGANAYEAYLPVFYNKKGANIAFLASSDRTGQYDNYQPYLNAGFNKPGFANLTQFDITRQIQTVENDADVIVVEMHSGDEYNPIPTFSKSNYADYEEEEMYSPFLLVPTRSDVADRRHAIDQGADLVVCHHVHVLQGLEVYNGKLMAHSLGDFTFDLNYPETYPSMILNAKIDETGFYEYVIVPVYIDDYIPMRAQGELGLYILDYLARRSRDMETYLIVNRDSVTAQIILDTLNLTSTVEDFTDSLPLQEEDGYWISTPLRLARNGDISSVLSISPYGNWQFRVGREMVWFGNFEDEGCTMWLIDHPDEFYDDSIFYAGARSLCQFRSQQNVTIATHFEDRLPCYSDTTGYTICGYIRTDNGQNAEIMVRFYQSRYSGYALGSETTGEVTGTNDWTFYHKNFTPANGTHFIDVWLRSEGPDIGDGYTWFDNVGIIEWQDWQSLTAFDNIVTPNDYYWIQIRTDVAADSATVTYEETMYNTQPGINILDQKQAVGVTFLSFPNPTMSEIMFQYYLSEPVEVQVRIYNILGQEVKTLRHDTQAPGRKKLMWDGCDARGRRLGAGIYFCRIQAGKFQHSEKIILLK
;
A
#
# COMPACT_ATOMS: atom_id res chain seq x y z
N MET A 1 -38.20 26.50 -26.54
CA MET A 1 -37.19 26.86 -27.55
C MET A 1 -36.04 25.87 -27.40
N MET A 2 -35.83 25.08 -28.41
CA MET A 2 -35.00 23.87 -28.41
C MET A 2 -33.53 24.15 -28.17
N ASN A 3 -32.89 23.45 -27.26
CA ASN A 3 -31.44 23.36 -27.20
C ASN A 3 -31.00 22.02 -27.80
N LYS A 4 -30.14 22.12 -28.80
CA LYS A 4 -29.56 20.98 -29.51
C LYS A 4 -28.39 20.41 -28.69
N ARG A 5 -28.48 19.14 -28.28
CA ARG A 5 -27.34 18.33 -27.93
C ARG A 5 -26.84 17.62 -29.20
N SER A 6 -25.58 17.79 -29.52
CA SER A 6 -24.91 17.10 -30.62
C SER A 6 -24.61 15.66 -30.21
N VAL A 7 -25.27 14.73 -30.86
CA VAL A 7 -25.02 13.30 -30.79
C VAL A 7 -23.97 12.97 -31.84
N ILE A 8 -22.85 12.40 -31.45
CA ILE A 8 -21.87 11.81 -32.38
C ILE A 8 -22.37 10.40 -32.68
N ILE A 9 -22.84 10.21 -33.92
CA ILE A 9 -23.30 8.92 -34.42
C ILE A 9 -22.12 8.18 -35.02
N PHE A 10 -21.76 7.05 -34.41
CA PHE A 10 -20.95 6.04 -35.09
C PHE A 10 -21.86 5.24 -36.02
N THR A 11 -21.55 5.25 -37.30
CA THR A 11 -22.29 4.55 -38.34
C THR A 11 -21.94 3.05 -38.28
N VAL A 12 -22.80 2.24 -37.68
CA VAL A 12 -22.80 0.77 -37.82
C VAL A 12 -23.55 0.44 -39.10
N ILE A 13 -22.89 -0.23 -40.03
CA ILE A 13 -23.50 -0.76 -41.24
C ILE A 13 -24.29 -2.01 -40.86
N VAL A 14 -25.63 -1.87 -40.79
CA VAL A 14 -26.52 -3.01 -40.63
C VAL A 14 -26.90 -3.50 -42.02
N ILE A 15 -26.50 -4.71 -42.39
CA ILE A 15 -26.99 -5.42 -43.57
C ILE A 15 -28.33 -6.05 -43.20
N ALA A 16 -29.41 -5.46 -43.69
CA ALA A 16 -30.76 -5.97 -43.52
C ALA A 16 -31.02 -7.14 -44.47
N PHE A 17 -31.28 -8.32 -43.92
CA PHE A 17 -31.92 -9.39 -44.66
C PHE A 17 -33.44 -9.34 -44.45
N THR A 18 -34.16 -9.11 -45.54
CA THR A 18 -35.62 -9.14 -45.62
C THR A 18 -36.12 -10.58 -45.54
N PHE A 19 -36.86 -10.92 -44.52
CA PHE A 19 -37.63 -12.18 -44.45
C PHE A 19 -39.08 -11.95 -44.92
N HIS A 20 -39.46 -12.78 -45.82
CA HIS A 20 -40.83 -12.91 -46.31
C HIS A 20 -41.67 -13.74 -45.32
N THR A 21 -42.87 -13.26 -45.04
CA THR A 21 -43.85 -13.95 -44.22
C THR A 21 -44.49 -15.12 -44.98
N GLY A 22 -44.47 -16.29 -44.37
CA GLY A 22 -45.28 -17.48 -44.82
C GLY A 22 -45.70 -18.32 -43.62
N VAL A 23 -47.01 -18.57 -43.61
CA VAL A 23 -47.84 -19.17 -42.57
C VAL A 23 -47.57 -20.66 -42.33
N GLY A 24 -47.56 -21.02 -41.05
CA GLY A 24 -48.07 -22.25 -40.43
C GLY A 24 -47.65 -23.64 -40.92
N HIS A 25 -47.10 -24.51 -40.02
CA HIS A 25 -47.65 -25.79 -39.60
C HIS A 25 -46.73 -26.58 -38.65
N SER A 26 -47.29 -27.01 -37.54
CA SER A 26 -47.07 -28.25 -36.71
C SER A 26 -45.63 -28.72 -36.40
N ALA A 27 -45.44 -28.95 -35.09
CA ALA A 27 -44.37 -29.69 -34.49
C ALA A 27 -44.03 -31.04 -35.14
N GLN A 28 -42.75 -31.26 -35.36
CA GLN A 28 -42.13 -32.59 -35.26
C GLN A 28 -40.65 -32.40 -34.87
N ASP A 29 -40.28 -33.11 -33.82
CA ASP A 29 -38.94 -33.28 -33.34
C ASP A 29 -38.00 -33.74 -34.46
N HIS A 30 -37.00 -32.90 -34.77
CA HIS A 30 -35.78 -33.39 -35.40
C HIS A 30 -34.60 -32.77 -34.68
N HIS A 31 -33.98 -33.57 -33.82
CA HIS A 31 -32.60 -33.39 -33.43
C HIS A 31 -31.72 -33.30 -34.69
N PHE A 32 -31.39 -32.09 -35.09
CA PHE A 32 -30.17 -31.85 -35.85
C PHE A 32 -29.11 -31.41 -34.84
N GLY A 33 -28.33 -32.37 -34.37
CA GLY A 33 -27.03 -32.11 -33.82
C GLY A 33 -26.15 -31.46 -34.92
N MET A 34 -26.08 -30.12 -34.94
CA MET A 34 -24.90 -29.47 -35.45
C MET A 34 -23.88 -29.68 -34.35
N GLY A 35 -23.01 -30.68 -34.53
CA GLY A 35 -21.74 -30.69 -33.81
C GLY A 35 -21.03 -29.39 -34.12
N LEU A 36 -20.96 -28.53 -33.15
CA LEU A 36 -19.88 -27.54 -33.08
C LEU A 36 -18.62 -28.41 -33.10
N TYR A 37 -17.89 -28.41 -34.18
CA TYR A 37 -16.51 -28.84 -34.15
C TYR A 37 -15.87 -27.83 -33.18
N PRO A 38 -15.19 -28.30 -32.12
CA PRO A 38 -14.41 -27.39 -31.30
C PRO A 38 -13.48 -26.65 -32.27
N ALA A 39 -13.38 -25.35 -32.15
CA ALA A 39 -12.36 -24.59 -32.84
C ALA A 39 -11.03 -25.29 -32.48
N ARG A 40 -10.26 -25.65 -33.48
CA ARG A 40 -9.03 -26.38 -33.25
C ARG A 40 -8.01 -25.34 -32.86
N ALA A 41 -7.39 -25.49 -31.67
CA ALA A 41 -6.30 -24.67 -31.23
C ALA A 41 -5.25 -24.50 -32.35
N ASP A 42 -4.80 -23.29 -32.58
CA ASP A 42 -3.77 -23.06 -33.60
C ASP A 42 -2.42 -23.61 -33.10
N THR A 43 -1.91 -24.63 -33.83
CA THR A 43 -0.66 -25.30 -33.47
C THR A 43 0.52 -24.41 -33.82
N ILE A 44 1.34 -24.07 -32.85
CA ILE A 44 2.62 -23.35 -33.02
C ILE A 44 3.73 -24.38 -33.26
N GLU A 45 3.85 -25.38 -32.39
CA GLU A 45 4.74 -26.52 -32.53
C GLU A 45 4.20 -27.74 -31.77
N ASN A 46 4.20 -28.95 -32.36
CA ASN A 46 3.75 -30.18 -31.71
C ASN A 46 4.68 -31.40 -31.96
N PHE A 47 5.80 -31.19 -32.61
CA PHE A 47 6.82 -32.21 -32.95
C PHE A 47 6.32 -33.40 -33.75
N ASP A 48 5.08 -33.46 -34.20
CA ASP A 48 4.41 -34.61 -34.80
C ASP A 48 5.04 -35.05 -36.13
N ASP A 49 5.60 -34.11 -36.90
CA ASP A 49 6.21 -34.39 -38.18
C ASP A 49 7.64 -34.99 -38.06
N GLY A 50 8.20 -35.02 -36.84
CA GLY A 50 9.54 -35.53 -36.58
C GLY A 50 10.69 -34.68 -37.17
N ILE A 51 10.39 -33.43 -37.55
CA ILE A 51 11.33 -32.48 -38.15
C ILE A 51 11.39 -31.23 -37.30
N ILE A 52 12.51 -30.97 -36.64
CA ILE A 52 12.73 -29.75 -35.86
C ILE A 52 14.14 -29.18 -36.13
N GLN A 53 14.21 -27.85 -36.15
CA GLN A 53 15.47 -27.14 -36.28
C GLN A 53 15.69 -26.23 -35.07
N LEU A 54 16.55 -26.72 -34.17
CA LEU A 54 16.88 -26.02 -32.95
C LEU A 54 18.24 -25.33 -33.02
N TYR A 55 18.31 -24.16 -32.42
CA TYR A 55 19.53 -23.38 -32.26
C TYR A 55 19.85 -23.23 -30.77
N SER A 56 21.11 -23.03 -30.43
CA SER A 56 21.52 -22.73 -29.05
C SER A 56 21.12 -21.34 -28.66
N TYR A 57 20.53 -21.19 -27.48
CA TYR A 57 20.26 -19.88 -26.90
C TYR A 57 21.58 -19.20 -26.54
N PRO A 58 21.81 -17.94 -26.89
CA PRO A 58 23.08 -17.27 -26.69
C PRO A 58 23.48 -17.14 -25.21
N GLY A 59 24.57 -17.75 -24.83
CA GLY A 59 25.19 -17.63 -23.51
C GLY A 59 24.76 -18.67 -22.48
N GLU A 60 23.66 -19.42 -22.71
CA GLU A 60 23.07 -20.33 -21.72
C GLU A 60 23.07 -21.80 -22.12
N ASP A 61 23.25 -22.14 -23.38
CA ASP A 61 23.25 -23.51 -23.90
C ASP A 61 24.62 -24.14 -23.86
N PHE A 62 25.04 -24.69 -22.74
CA PHE A 62 26.38 -25.29 -22.56
C PHE A 62 26.46 -26.74 -23.05
N ASP A 63 25.33 -27.48 -23.05
CA ASP A 63 25.22 -28.86 -23.53
C ASP A 63 24.49 -28.95 -24.88
N SER A 64 24.98 -28.27 -25.90
CA SER A 64 24.30 -28.00 -27.16
C SER A 64 23.80 -29.23 -27.93
N SER A 65 24.25 -30.42 -27.58
CA SER A 65 23.83 -31.72 -28.14
C SER A 65 22.87 -32.50 -27.21
N ALA A 66 22.54 -31.98 -26.04
CA ALA A 66 21.72 -32.68 -25.04
C ALA A 66 20.21 -32.52 -25.28
N TRP A 67 19.76 -32.84 -26.47
CA TRP A 67 18.39 -32.89 -26.88
C TRP A 67 18.09 -33.99 -27.89
N ALA A 68 16.85 -34.46 -27.96
CA ALA A 68 16.39 -35.43 -28.97
C ALA A 68 14.86 -35.38 -29.09
N LEU A 69 14.32 -35.78 -30.23
CA LEU A 69 12.91 -36.20 -30.32
C LEU A 69 12.77 -37.60 -29.72
N ASP A 70 11.88 -37.74 -28.75
CA ASP A 70 11.55 -38.98 -28.05
C ASP A 70 10.19 -39.50 -28.50
N SER A 71 10.08 -40.83 -28.74
CA SER A 71 8.83 -41.48 -29.13
C SER A 71 8.22 -42.36 -28.04
N ASN A 72 8.80 -42.39 -26.84
CA ASN A 72 8.36 -43.23 -25.73
C ASN A 72 7.56 -42.43 -24.67
N ILE A 73 7.95 -41.17 -24.42
CA ILE A 73 7.27 -40.25 -23.52
C ILE A 73 6.69 -39.14 -24.38
N THR A 74 5.44 -39.30 -24.82
CA THR A 74 4.73 -38.36 -25.69
C THR A 74 3.41 -37.92 -25.09
N TYR A 75 2.96 -36.74 -25.47
CA TYR A 75 1.69 -36.19 -25.02
C TYR A 75 0.55 -36.55 -25.99
N ASN A 76 -0.62 -36.82 -25.48
CA ASN A 76 -1.90 -36.97 -26.22
C ASN A 76 -1.83 -37.84 -27.48
N ASN A 77 -1.04 -38.91 -27.46
CA ASN A 77 -0.76 -39.82 -28.60
C ASN A 77 0.08 -39.17 -29.75
N SER A 78 0.76 -38.10 -29.47
CA SER A 78 1.77 -37.54 -30.38
C SER A 78 2.83 -38.61 -30.74
N PRO A 79 3.33 -38.67 -31.97
CA PRO A 79 4.42 -39.58 -32.31
C PRO A 79 5.76 -39.20 -31.69
N TYR A 80 5.98 -37.95 -31.37
CA TYR A 80 7.21 -37.45 -30.80
C TYR A 80 6.97 -36.31 -29.79
N SER A 81 7.87 -36.17 -28.80
CA SER A 81 8.05 -35.03 -27.94
C SER A 81 9.50 -34.53 -27.98
N LEU A 82 9.76 -33.30 -27.65
CA LEU A 82 11.11 -32.74 -27.49
C LEU A 82 11.65 -33.06 -26.09
N LYS A 83 12.70 -33.88 -26.00
CA LYS A 83 13.43 -34.16 -24.78
C LYS A 83 14.67 -33.29 -24.65
N LEU A 84 14.84 -32.65 -23.46
CA LEU A 84 16.05 -31.95 -23.08
C LEU A 84 16.66 -32.56 -21.80
N TRP A 85 18.00 -32.52 -21.68
CA TRP A 85 18.77 -32.92 -20.49
C TRP A 85 20.05 -32.10 -20.37
N GLY A 86 20.72 -32.10 -19.21
CA GLY A 86 21.91 -31.30 -18.98
C GLY A 86 21.60 -29.79 -18.96
N ASN A 87 22.62 -28.96 -19.17
CA ASN A 87 22.41 -27.50 -19.31
C ASN A 87 22.09 -27.14 -20.77
N THR A 88 20.80 -27.19 -21.12
CA THR A 88 20.36 -27.15 -22.53
C THR A 88 19.22 -26.12 -22.69
N TRP A 89 19.51 -25.08 -23.48
CA TRP A 89 18.56 -24.05 -23.87
C TRP A 89 18.39 -24.01 -25.38
N LYS A 90 17.24 -24.35 -25.89
CA LYS A 90 16.99 -24.49 -27.34
C LYS A 90 16.00 -23.48 -27.85
N VAL A 91 16.38 -22.79 -28.92
CA VAL A 91 15.57 -21.82 -29.65
C VAL A 91 15.05 -22.47 -30.95
N GLU A 92 13.75 -22.33 -31.15
CA GLU A 92 13.10 -22.64 -32.42
C GLU A 92 12.55 -21.39 -33.05
N SER A 93 12.86 -21.16 -34.34
CA SER A 93 12.28 -20.07 -35.09
C SER A 93 10.87 -20.45 -35.58
N ILE A 94 9.88 -19.64 -35.25
CA ILE A 94 8.50 -19.87 -35.68
C ILE A 94 8.07 -18.86 -36.76
N VAL A 95 6.93 -19.09 -37.38
CA VAL A 95 6.29 -18.10 -38.23
C VAL A 95 5.96 -16.89 -37.34
N PRO A 96 6.34 -15.66 -37.70
CA PRO A 96 6.11 -14.49 -36.84
C PRO A 96 4.64 -14.31 -36.48
N ILE A 97 4.36 -14.22 -35.17
CA ILE A 97 3.02 -14.05 -34.59
C ILE A 97 2.99 -12.69 -33.90
N ILE A 98 2.06 -11.81 -34.28
CA ILE A 98 1.80 -10.56 -33.57
C ILE A 98 0.86 -10.91 -32.42
N LEU A 99 1.31 -10.74 -31.17
CA LEU A 99 0.44 -10.97 -30.00
C LEU A 99 -0.62 -9.89 -29.88
N ASP A 100 -1.73 -10.27 -29.27
CA ASP A 100 -2.73 -9.37 -28.67
C ASP A 100 -2.70 -9.53 -27.15
N THR A 101 -3.24 -8.59 -26.41
CA THR A 101 -3.31 -8.65 -24.95
C THR A 101 -4.14 -9.81 -24.40
N SER A 102 -5.02 -10.36 -25.24
CA SER A 102 -5.85 -11.53 -24.91
C SER A 102 -5.19 -12.86 -25.20
N ASP A 103 -4.02 -12.89 -25.85
CA ASP A 103 -3.42 -14.15 -26.30
C ASP A 103 -2.95 -15.01 -25.14
N VAL A 104 -3.43 -16.25 -25.15
CA VAL A 104 -3.08 -17.30 -24.20
C VAL A 104 -2.54 -18.50 -24.94
N TRP A 105 -1.31 -18.89 -24.62
CA TRP A 105 -0.70 -20.08 -25.18
C TRP A 105 -0.69 -21.22 -24.17
N GLN A 106 -0.71 -22.44 -24.65
CA GLN A 106 -0.58 -23.65 -23.85
C GLN A 106 0.71 -24.37 -24.22
N VAL A 107 1.43 -24.86 -23.23
CA VAL A 107 2.59 -25.73 -23.41
C VAL A 107 2.42 -26.97 -22.55
N ALA A 108 2.50 -28.15 -23.17
CA ALA A 108 2.57 -29.40 -22.45
C ALA A 108 4.03 -29.71 -22.06
N ALA A 109 4.28 -29.98 -20.79
CA ALA A 109 5.60 -30.39 -20.33
C ALA A 109 5.50 -31.57 -19.35
N TYR A 110 6.52 -32.47 -19.44
CA TYR A 110 6.67 -33.63 -18.54
C TYR A 110 8.05 -33.55 -17.91
N VAL A 111 8.09 -33.39 -16.59
CA VAL A 111 9.33 -33.36 -15.82
C VAL A 111 9.65 -34.77 -15.32
N ASP A 112 10.68 -35.38 -15.86
CA ASP A 112 11.16 -36.71 -15.43
C ASP A 112 12.06 -36.57 -14.20
N THR A 113 13.02 -35.64 -14.26
CA THR A 113 13.96 -35.33 -13.17
C THR A 113 14.14 -33.83 -13.08
N LEU A 114 14.12 -33.26 -11.88
CA LEU A 114 14.30 -31.82 -11.66
C LEU A 114 15.70 -31.38 -12.06
N ALA A 115 15.78 -30.26 -12.75
CA ALA A 115 16.97 -29.45 -12.95
C ALA A 115 16.96 -28.23 -12.02
N GLU A 116 17.86 -27.29 -12.24
CA GLU A 116 17.82 -26.00 -11.55
C GLU A 116 16.66 -25.15 -12.05
N ILE A 117 16.46 -25.06 -13.36
CA ILE A 117 15.27 -24.45 -13.98
C ILE A 117 14.80 -25.28 -15.17
N GLN A 118 13.52 -25.53 -15.27
CA GLN A 118 12.86 -26.14 -16.43
C GLN A 118 11.70 -25.25 -16.85
N GLY A 119 11.71 -24.81 -18.11
CA GLY A 119 10.78 -23.77 -18.52
C GLY A 119 10.67 -23.57 -20.02
N PHE A 120 9.95 -22.52 -20.37
CA PHE A 120 9.63 -22.14 -21.74
C PHE A 120 9.75 -20.62 -21.90
N GLY A 121 10.06 -20.17 -23.12
CA GLY A 121 10.14 -18.74 -23.39
C GLY A 121 9.67 -18.34 -24.78
N LEU A 122 9.36 -17.05 -24.93
CA LEU A 122 9.01 -16.41 -26.18
C LEU A 122 10.01 -15.31 -26.50
N MET A 123 10.36 -15.18 -27.79
CA MET A 123 11.32 -14.16 -28.24
C MET A 123 10.74 -13.28 -29.35
N ASP A 124 10.94 -11.98 -29.22
CA ASP A 124 10.92 -11.06 -30.35
C ASP A 124 12.37 -10.71 -30.79
N THR A 125 12.56 -9.64 -31.50
CA THR A 125 13.89 -9.21 -31.95
C THR A 125 14.71 -8.50 -30.86
N ALA A 126 14.12 -8.13 -29.74
CA ALA A 126 14.72 -7.29 -28.69
C ALA A 126 14.73 -7.96 -27.32
N HIS A 127 13.71 -8.74 -26.97
CA HIS A 127 13.50 -9.30 -25.64
C HIS A 127 13.13 -10.78 -25.69
N THR A 128 13.27 -11.43 -24.53
CA THR A 128 12.80 -12.80 -24.27
C THR A 128 11.98 -12.79 -23.00
N LEU A 129 10.75 -13.29 -23.07
CA LEU A 129 9.89 -13.55 -21.91
C LEU A 129 10.06 -15.01 -21.50
N LEU A 130 10.37 -15.26 -20.24
CA LEU A 130 10.73 -16.58 -19.72
C LEU A 130 9.73 -17.07 -18.67
N TYR A 131 9.24 -18.29 -18.81
CA TYR A 131 8.36 -18.99 -17.87
C TYR A 131 9.08 -20.18 -17.25
N SER A 132 9.05 -20.33 -15.94
CA SER A 132 9.54 -21.51 -15.24
C SER A 132 8.40 -22.45 -14.89
N PHE A 133 8.53 -23.71 -15.25
CA PHE A 133 7.58 -24.78 -14.97
C PHE A 133 7.99 -25.63 -13.76
N ALA A 134 9.28 -25.79 -13.54
CA ALA A 134 9.85 -26.57 -12.47
C ALA A 134 11.30 -26.13 -12.21
N GLY A 135 11.89 -26.57 -11.09
CA GLY A 135 13.29 -26.35 -10.80
C GLY A 135 13.59 -26.19 -9.32
N THR A 136 14.84 -26.26 -8.96
CA THR A 136 15.33 -26.14 -7.58
C THR A 136 16.00 -24.79 -7.30
N GLN A 137 16.25 -24.00 -8.34
CA GLN A 137 16.92 -22.71 -8.22
C GLN A 137 15.90 -21.60 -7.87
N GLN A 138 16.33 -20.73 -7.03
CA GLN A 138 15.64 -19.49 -6.72
C GLN A 138 15.74 -18.52 -7.90
N LEU A 139 14.59 -18.08 -8.43
CA LEU A 139 14.53 -17.28 -9.64
C LEU A 139 14.65 -15.78 -9.36
N ASN A 140 15.25 -15.06 -10.30
CA ASN A 140 15.08 -13.62 -10.38
C ASN A 140 13.81 -13.31 -11.15
N THR A 141 12.80 -12.78 -10.46
CA THR A 141 11.47 -12.48 -11.01
C THR A 141 11.44 -11.31 -12.00
N GLU A 142 12.52 -10.52 -12.11
CA GLU A 142 12.68 -9.54 -13.19
C GLU A 142 12.89 -10.19 -14.57
N ILE A 143 13.30 -11.46 -14.57
CA ILE A 143 13.63 -12.21 -15.78
C ILE A 143 12.63 -13.35 -16.01
N TRP A 144 12.12 -13.96 -14.93
CA TRP A 144 11.32 -15.17 -14.95
C TRP A 144 9.91 -14.97 -14.45
N ILE A 145 8.95 -15.61 -15.13
CA ILE A 145 7.57 -15.79 -14.64
C ILE A 145 7.42 -17.25 -14.20
N PRO A 146 7.29 -17.55 -12.90
CA PRO A 146 6.99 -18.89 -12.44
C PRO A 146 5.50 -19.20 -12.61
N VAL A 147 5.18 -20.31 -13.26
CA VAL A 147 3.79 -20.76 -13.52
C VAL A 147 3.41 -22.01 -12.73
N TYR A 148 4.26 -22.42 -11.84
CA TYR A 148 4.08 -23.59 -11.03
C TYR A 148 2.96 -23.42 -9.97
N GLN A 149 2.17 -24.44 -9.75
CA GLN A 149 1.02 -24.41 -8.82
C GLN A 149 1.06 -25.60 -7.84
N GLY A 150 1.75 -25.49 -6.73
CA GLY A 150 1.88 -26.51 -5.72
C GLY A 150 3.15 -27.38 -5.85
N ALA A 151 3.09 -28.70 -5.49
CA ALA A 151 4.28 -29.58 -5.57
C ALA A 151 4.65 -29.92 -7.01
N PHE A 152 5.93 -29.95 -7.38
CA PHE A 152 6.38 -30.24 -8.75
C PHE A 152 5.71 -31.48 -9.32
N PRO A 153 5.05 -31.37 -10.46
CA PRO A 153 4.38 -32.51 -11.10
C PRO A 153 5.41 -33.37 -11.81
N LEU A 154 6.07 -34.26 -11.07
CA LEU A 154 7.02 -35.21 -11.65
C LEU A 154 6.32 -36.41 -12.25
N HIS A 155 6.89 -36.93 -13.35
CA HIS A 155 6.46 -38.18 -14.03
C HIS A 155 5.02 -38.15 -14.55
N ASP A 156 4.51 -36.94 -14.84
CA ASP A 156 3.21 -36.76 -15.51
C ASP A 156 3.26 -35.57 -16.47
N TRP A 157 2.37 -35.59 -17.48
CA TRP A 157 2.22 -34.47 -18.40
C TRP A 157 1.34 -33.38 -17.76
N ASN A 158 1.81 -32.15 -17.80
CA ASN A 158 1.10 -30.97 -17.33
C ASN A 158 0.94 -29.98 -18.47
N GLN A 159 -0.22 -29.35 -18.53
CA GLN A 159 -0.53 -28.26 -19.44
C GLN A 159 -0.38 -26.93 -18.72
N TYR A 160 0.51 -26.08 -19.21
CA TYR A 160 0.71 -24.75 -18.68
C TYR A 160 0.06 -23.74 -19.62
N GLN A 161 -0.95 -23.03 -19.12
CA GLN A 161 -1.62 -21.94 -19.83
C GLN A 161 -0.90 -20.64 -19.50
N LEU A 162 -0.39 -19.95 -20.52
CA LEU A 162 0.45 -18.77 -20.40
C LEU A 162 -0.26 -17.58 -21.03
N PRO A 163 -0.65 -16.54 -20.27
CA PRO A 163 -1.28 -15.32 -20.81
C PRO A 163 -0.21 -14.43 -21.47
N VAL A 164 0.36 -14.93 -22.56
CA VAL A 164 1.57 -14.39 -23.19
C VAL A 164 1.44 -12.94 -23.65
N GLY A 165 0.26 -12.53 -24.07
CA GLY A 165 0.01 -11.15 -24.51
C GLY A 165 0.01 -10.17 -23.34
N GLN A 166 -0.69 -10.53 -22.25
CA GLN A 166 -0.75 -9.72 -21.04
C GLN A 166 0.59 -9.65 -20.34
N ASP A 167 1.27 -10.80 -20.17
CA ASP A 167 2.56 -10.88 -19.50
C ASP A 167 3.63 -10.11 -20.27
N TRP A 168 3.64 -10.19 -21.60
CA TRP A 168 4.59 -9.43 -22.41
C TRP A 168 4.40 -7.92 -22.25
N LEU A 169 3.14 -7.47 -22.32
CA LEU A 169 2.82 -6.05 -22.15
C LEU A 169 3.23 -5.57 -20.76
N ALA A 170 2.96 -6.36 -19.71
CA ALA A 170 3.32 -6.02 -18.33
C ALA A 170 4.84 -5.92 -18.13
N TYR A 171 5.61 -6.82 -18.76
CA TYR A 171 7.07 -6.85 -18.60
C TYR A 171 7.79 -5.79 -19.45
N PHE A 172 7.36 -5.57 -20.68
CA PHE A 172 8.10 -4.79 -21.66
C PHE A 172 7.38 -3.53 -22.15
N GLY A 173 6.11 -3.36 -21.80
CA GLY A 173 5.32 -2.15 -22.08
C GLY A 173 4.91 -1.98 -23.56
N TYR A 174 4.95 -3.04 -24.39
CA TYR A 174 4.52 -2.98 -25.79
C TYR A 174 4.02 -4.36 -26.27
N ILE A 175 3.27 -4.39 -27.37
CA ILE A 175 2.80 -5.62 -28.02
C ILE A 175 3.86 -6.12 -29.00
N PRO A 176 4.39 -7.35 -28.85
CA PRO A 176 5.50 -7.88 -29.65
C PRO A 176 5.03 -8.53 -30.95
N THR A 177 6.00 -8.81 -31.80
CA THR A 177 5.92 -9.86 -32.84
C THR A 177 6.85 -10.99 -32.44
N ILE A 178 6.31 -12.10 -31.97
CA ILE A 178 7.09 -13.27 -31.58
C ILE A 178 7.65 -13.95 -32.82
N THR A 179 8.96 -14.21 -32.81
CA THR A 179 9.70 -14.81 -33.93
C THR A 179 10.35 -16.15 -33.58
N ALA A 180 10.44 -16.47 -32.29
CA ALA A 180 10.99 -17.71 -31.81
C ALA A 180 10.42 -18.10 -30.44
N ILE A 181 10.51 -19.40 -30.13
CA ILE A 181 10.23 -19.98 -28.83
C ILE A 181 11.48 -20.64 -28.25
N VAL A 182 11.54 -20.76 -26.93
CA VAL A 182 12.70 -21.28 -26.21
C VAL A 182 12.27 -22.42 -25.30
N PHE A 183 12.93 -23.55 -25.38
CA PHE A 183 12.77 -24.69 -24.50
C PHE A 183 13.99 -24.78 -23.57
N ILE A 184 13.74 -24.96 -22.26
CA ILE A 184 14.77 -24.76 -21.24
C ILE A 184 14.87 -25.95 -20.31
N ASN A 185 16.08 -26.47 -20.14
CA ASN A 185 16.51 -27.34 -19.05
C ASN A 185 17.86 -26.84 -18.55
N ASP A 186 17.87 -26.01 -17.55
CA ASP A 186 19.04 -25.33 -17.00
C ASP A 186 19.69 -26.13 -15.89
N ARG A 187 21.05 -26.19 -15.93
CA ARG A 187 21.85 -26.92 -14.97
C ARG A 187 23.26 -26.35 -14.85
N ASP A 188 23.47 -25.46 -13.94
CA ASP A 188 24.80 -24.97 -13.59
C ASP A 188 25.53 -25.90 -12.61
N TYR A 189 24.74 -26.54 -11.72
CA TYR A 189 25.21 -27.52 -10.71
C TYR A 189 24.30 -28.78 -10.74
N ASP A 190 24.44 -29.72 -9.81
CA ASP A 190 23.53 -30.87 -9.68
C ASP A 190 22.11 -30.42 -9.20
N PRO A 191 21.01 -31.05 -9.66
CA PRO A 191 20.91 -32.35 -10.31
C PRO A 191 20.84 -32.35 -11.85
N ASP A 192 21.16 -33.52 -12.48
CA ASP A 192 20.90 -33.79 -13.89
C ASP A 192 19.40 -33.85 -14.16
N GLY A 193 18.79 -32.73 -14.60
CA GLY A 193 17.39 -32.68 -14.96
C GLY A 193 17.06 -33.23 -16.32
N VAL A 194 15.83 -33.71 -16.47
CA VAL A 194 15.26 -34.15 -17.76
C VAL A 194 13.85 -33.67 -17.88
N VAL A 195 13.53 -32.98 -18.98
CA VAL A 195 12.21 -32.48 -19.30
C VAL A 195 11.82 -32.83 -20.73
N TYR A 196 10.54 -33.03 -20.97
CA TYR A 196 9.96 -33.23 -22.30
C TYR A 196 8.93 -32.15 -22.55
N PHE A 197 8.86 -31.66 -23.79
CA PHE A 197 7.90 -30.67 -24.26
C PHE A 197 7.09 -31.22 -25.41
N ASP A 198 5.82 -30.82 -25.48
CA ASP A 198 4.90 -31.15 -26.55
C ASP A 198 3.82 -30.07 -26.67
N ASP A 199 3.02 -30.08 -27.73
CA ASP A 199 1.83 -29.27 -27.95
C ASP A 199 1.96 -27.81 -27.44
N VAL A 200 2.78 -27.01 -28.17
CA VAL A 200 2.76 -25.55 -28.03
C VAL A 200 1.63 -25.02 -28.91
N LEU A 201 0.57 -24.56 -28.27
CA LEU A 201 -0.68 -24.20 -28.93
C LEU A 201 -1.08 -22.74 -28.57
N ASP A 202 -1.58 -22.01 -29.54
CA ASP A 202 -2.41 -20.84 -29.27
C ASP A 202 -3.84 -21.31 -28.99
N ILE A 203 -4.27 -21.14 -27.74
CA ILE A 203 -5.59 -21.55 -27.24
C ILE A 203 -6.54 -20.38 -26.98
N THR A 204 -6.16 -19.18 -27.40
CA THR A 204 -6.91 -17.94 -27.16
C THR A 204 -8.40 -18.06 -27.48
N ASN A 205 -8.70 -18.70 -28.59
CA ASN A 205 -10.08 -18.90 -29.05
C ASN A 205 -10.75 -20.17 -28.48
N ASP A 206 -10.03 -21.00 -27.76
CA ASP A 206 -10.51 -22.28 -27.22
C ASP A 206 -10.75 -22.25 -25.72
N LEU A 207 -10.31 -21.18 -25.04
CA LEU A 207 -10.56 -21.01 -23.62
C LEU A 207 -11.99 -20.54 -23.39
N PRO A 208 -12.69 -21.15 -22.43
CA PRO A 208 -13.91 -20.53 -21.95
C PRO A 208 -13.56 -19.19 -21.30
N MET A 209 -14.20 -18.13 -21.78
CA MET A 209 -13.97 -16.76 -21.33
C MET A 209 -15.15 -16.29 -20.46
N ALA A 210 -14.84 -15.73 -19.29
CA ALA A 210 -15.87 -15.09 -18.52
C ALA A 210 -16.50 -13.93 -19.32
N PRO A 211 -17.85 -13.79 -19.29
CA PRO A 211 -18.52 -12.73 -20.02
C PRO A 211 -18.04 -11.35 -19.54
N GLN A 212 -17.65 -10.49 -20.48
CA GLN A 212 -17.38 -9.08 -20.18
C GLN A 212 -18.71 -8.34 -20.13
N VAL A 213 -18.99 -7.73 -19.00
CA VAL A 213 -20.28 -7.12 -18.69
C VAL A 213 -20.14 -5.63 -18.50
N THR A 214 -21.07 -4.84 -19.06
CA THR A 214 -21.20 -3.41 -18.79
C THR A 214 -22.66 -3.07 -18.52
N ILE A 215 -22.89 -2.02 -17.69
CA ILE A 215 -24.20 -1.52 -17.33
C ILE A 215 -24.35 -0.10 -17.89
N ASP A 216 -25.48 0.12 -18.58
CA ASP A 216 -25.99 1.46 -18.92
C ASP A 216 -27.40 1.62 -18.34
N TYR A 217 -27.82 2.86 -18.06
CA TYR A 217 -29.18 3.11 -17.62
C TYR A 217 -29.75 4.44 -18.12
N VAL A 218 -31.09 4.46 -18.18
CA VAL A 218 -31.84 5.69 -18.48
C VAL A 218 -32.81 5.96 -17.35
N SER A 219 -32.64 7.09 -16.67
CA SER A 219 -33.51 7.55 -15.61
C SER A 219 -34.74 8.27 -16.19
N GLY A 220 -35.93 7.92 -15.66
CA GLY A 220 -37.15 8.65 -15.92
C GLY A 220 -37.23 9.97 -15.13
N GLU A 221 -38.38 10.66 -15.24
CA GLU A 221 -38.66 11.84 -14.42
C GLU A 221 -39.12 11.40 -13.00
N VAL A 222 -38.68 12.14 -12.00
CA VAL A 222 -39.16 11.94 -10.62
C VAL A 222 -40.63 12.28 -10.52
N TYR A 223 -41.47 11.38 -10.02
CA TYR A 223 -42.89 11.56 -9.82
C TYR A 223 -43.33 11.22 -8.40
N ARG A 224 -44.60 11.51 -8.07
CA ARG A 224 -45.18 11.13 -6.77
C ARG A 224 -46.33 10.16 -7.01
N ASP A 225 -46.39 9.11 -6.18
CA ASP A 225 -47.51 8.19 -6.16
C ASP A 225 -48.76 8.80 -5.47
N ALA A 226 -49.83 8.01 -5.34
CA ALA A 226 -51.06 8.45 -4.72
C ALA A 226 -50.94 8.69 -3.20
N GLN A 227 -49.88 8.17 -2.57
CA GLN A 227 -49.53 8.34 -1.16
C GLN A 227 -48.59 9.53 -0.95
N GLY A 228 -48.11 10.14 -2.02
CA GLY A 228 -47.16 11.25 -2.01
C GLY A 228 -45.68 10.86 -1.94
N THR A 229 -45.35 9.54 -2.01
CA THR A 229 -44.01 9.01 -2.05
C THR A 229 -43.31 9.44 -3.34
N ARG A 230 -42.07 9.89 -3.26
CA ARG A 230 -41.25 10.23 -4.43
C ARG A 230 -40.69 8.96 -5.05
N LEU A 231 -40.83 8.82 -6.35
CA LEU A 231 -40.41 7.65 -7.12
C LEU A 231 -39.67 8.08 -8.37
N VAL A 232 -38.74 7.24 -8.81
CA VAL A 232 -38.09 7.35 -10.12
C VAL A 232 -38.00 5.98 -10.78
N ASP A 233 -38.37 5.92 -12.03
CA ASP A 233 -38.28 4.71 -12.83
C ASP A 233 -36.99 4.70 -13.64
N ILE A 234 -36.23 3.60 -13.56
CA ILE A 234 -34.97 3.44 -14.26
C ILE A 234 -35.02 2.22 -15.15
N GLN A 235 -34.67 2.40 -16.40
CA GLN A 235 -34.46 1.29 -17.35
C GLN A 235 -32.98 0.98 -17.44
N PHE A 236 -32.59 -0.21 -17.00
CA PHE A 236 -31.22 -0.71 -17.11
C PHE A 236 -31.01 -1.46 -18.42
N TYR A 237 -29.80 -1.42 -18.90
CA TYR A 237 -29.32 -2.14 -20.09
C TYR A 237 -28.01 -2.81 -19.77
N SER A 238 -27.93 -4.13 -20.02
CA SER A 238 -26.67 -4.86 -20.00
C SER A 238 -26.08 -4.93 -21.40
N THR A 239 -24.77 -4.82 -21.48
CA THR A 239 -24.03 -5.25 -22.66
C THR A 239 -23.09 -6.36 -22.21
N VAL A 240 -23.24 -7.53 -22.83
CA VAL A 240 -22.42 -8.72 -22.57
C VAL A 240 -21.62 -9.04 -23.81
N ILE A 241 -20.31 -9.06 -23.70
CA ILE A 241 -19.41 -9.53 -24.75
C ILE A 241 -18.85 -10.88 -24.29
N ASP A 242 -19.23 -11.91 -25.02
CA ASP A 242 -18.85 -13.28 -24.76
C ASP A 242 -18.70 -13.98 -26.11
N THR A 243 -17.54 -14.56 -26.37
CA THR A 243 -17.20 -15.11 -27.68
C THR A 243 -17.44 -16.61 -27.78
N ASP A 244 -17.58 -17.27 -26.63
CA ASP A 244 -17.69 -18.73 -26.56
C ASP A 244 -19.02 -19.23 -25.97
N SER A 245 -19.86 -18.34 -25.44
CA SER A 245 -21.21 -18.65 -25.00
C SER A 245 -22.24 -17.70 -25.62
N TRP A 246 -23.38 -18.27 -26.01
CA TRP A 246 -24.55 -17.50 -26.46
C TRP A 246 -25.66 -17.48 -25.41
N TYR A 247 -25.51 -18.22 -24.32
CA TYR A 247 -26.47 -18.34 -23.23
C TYR A 247 -25.89 -17.69 -21.98
N HIS A 248 -26.66 -16.80 -21.35
CA HIS A 248 -26.33 -16.11 -20.13
C HIS A 248 -27.51 -16.06 -19.18
N ASP A 249 -27.27 -16.34 -17.90
CA ASP A 249 -28.18 -16.05 -16.80
C ASP A 249 -27.74 -14.72 -16.15
N TYR A 250 -28.69 -13.86 -15.82
CA TYR A 250 -28.48 -12.51 -15.31
C TYR A 250 -28.96 -12.42 -13.87
N PHE A 251 -28.20 -11.76 -13.02
CA PHE A 251 -28.54 -11.51 -11.62
C PHE A 251 -28.27 -10.03 -11.32
N TRP A 252 -29.33 -9.24 -11.25
CA TRP A 252 -29.27 -7.83 -10.90
C TRP A 252 -29.58 -7.65 -9.42
N TYR A 253 -28.79 -6.82 -8.76
CA TYR A 253 -28.98 -6.33 -7.42
C TYR A 253 -29.02 -4.79 -7.51
N PHE A 254 -30.17 -4.19 -7.14
CA PHE A 254 -30.35 -2.74 -7.36
C PHE A 254 -29.91 -1.86 -6.19
N GLY A 255 -29.34 -2.46 -5.14
CA GLY A 255 -28.85 -1.74 -3.96
C GLY A 255 -29.95 -1.26 -2.99
N ASP A 256 -31.18 -1.71 -3.20
CA ASP A 256 -32.35 -1.47 -2.34
C ASP A 256 -33.03 -2.79 -1.91
N ASP A 257 -32.29 -3.87 -1.75
CA ASP A 257 -32.70 -5.24 -1.47
C ASP A 257 -33.56 -5.88 -2.58
N SER A 258 -33.76 -5.21 -3.70
CA SER A 258 -34.49 -5.74 -4.82
C SER A 258 -33.58 -6.34 -5.88
N THR A 259 -34.05 -7.34 -6.60
CA THR A 259 -33.28 -8.10 -7.59
C THR A 259 -34.08 -8.33 -8.86
N SER A 260 -33.38 -8.63 -9.97
CA SER A 260 -33.99 -9.08 -11.24
C SER A 260 -33.12 -10.09 -11.96
N ASN A 261 -33.73 -10.96 -12.75
CA ASN A 261 -33.04 -11.90 -13.66
C ASN A 261 -33.27 -11.57 -15.14
N GLU A 262 -33.88 -10.45 -15.44
CA GLU A 262 -34.10 -10.00 -16.82
C GLU A 262 -32.81 -9.40 -17.40
N PRO A 263 -32.49 -9.61 -18.68
CA PRO A 263 -31.28 -9.03 -19.27
C PRO A 263 -31.23 -7.51 -19.19
N ASN A 264 -32.38 -6.84 -19.35
CA ASN A 264 -32.50 -5.38 -19.32
C ASN A 264 -33.70 -4.99 -18.45
N PRO A 265 -33.56 -5.03 -17.12
CA PRO A 265 -34.67 -4.83 -16.20
C PRO A 265 -35.11 -3.37 -16.13
N PHE A 266 -36.36 -3.21 -15.76
CA PHE A 266 -36.93 -1.95 -15.34
C PHE A 266 -37.11 -1.98 -13.83
N HIS A 267 -36.62 -0.94 -13.15
CA HIS A 267 -36.73 -0.84 -11.70
C HIS A 267 -37.21 0.54 -11.24
N THR A 268 -37.97 0.58 -10.17
CA THR A 268 -38.52 1.82 -9.58
C THR A 268 -37.94 2.02 -8.18
N TYR A 269 -37.14 3.07 -8.02
CA TYR A 269 -36.62 3.44 -6.71
C TYR A 269 -37.57 4.34 -5.94
N VAL A 270 -37.63 4.14 -4.63
CA VAL A 270 -38.27 5.05 -3.68
C VAL A 270 -37.23 6.06 -3.25
N ILE A 271 -37.48 7.35 -3.49
CA ILE A 271 -36.56 8.42 -3.14
C ILE A 271 -36.91 8.90 -1.73
N GLU A 272 -36.25 8.33 -0.72
CA GLU A 272 -36.38 8.73 0.67
C GLU A 272 -35.44 9.88 1.03
N ASP A 273 -34.23 9.85 0.51
CA ASP A 273 -33.19 10.87 0.60
C ASP A 273 -32.38 10.91 -0.71
N ASN A 274 -31.28 11.66 -0.72
CA ASN A 274 -30.35 11.71 -1.88
C ASN A 274 -29.38 10.52 -1.91
N HIS A 275 -29.84 9.34 -1.48
CA HIS A 275 -29.02 8.14 -1.43
C HIS A 275 -28.92 7.55 -2.83
N PRO A 276 -27.74 7.41 -3.41
CA PRO A 276 -27.59 6.67 -4.63
C PRO A 276 -27.44 5.19 -4.32
N TYR A 277 -27.81 4.42 -5.30
CA TYR A 277 -27.81 2.97 -5.19
C TYR A 277 -26.63 2.42 -5.99
N THR A 278 -25.84 1.54 -5.37
CA THR A 278 -24.85 0.74 -6.10
C THR A 278 -25.57 -0.43 -6.73
N VAL A 279 -25.63 -0.44 -8.06
CA VAL A 279 -26.24 -1.53 -8.82
C VAL A 279 -25.14 -2.50 -9.22
N LEU A 280 -25.31 -3.78 -8.88
CA LEU A 280 -24.44 -4.88 -9.31
C LEU A 280 -25.19 -5.72 -10.35
N LEU A 281 -24.54 -6.07 -11.42
CA LEU A 281 -24.96 -7.08 -12.38
C LEU A 281 -23.94 -8.22 -12.40
N GLU A 282 -24.40 -9.41 -12.13
CA GLU A 282 -23.66 -10.64 -12.34
C GLU A 282 -24.24 -11.37 -13.54
N VAL A 283 -23.39 -11.87 -14.41
CA VAL A 283 -23.78 -12.67 -15.57
C VAL A 283 -22.99 -13.96 -15.57
N VAL A 284 -23.69 -15.10 -15.65
CA VAL A 284 -23.05 -16.40 -15.75
C VAL A 284 -23.33 -17.03 -17.11
N ASP A 285 -22.30 -17.56 -17.72
CA ASP A 285 -22.36 -18.20 -19.03
C ASP A 285 -22.67 -19.73 -18.95
N SER A 286 -22.72 -20.38 -20.10
CA SER A 286 -22.97 -21.84 -20.20
C SER A 286 -21.79 -22.70 -19.71
N THR A 287 -20.62 -22.11 -19.51
CA THR A 287 -19.42 -22.76 -18.95
C THR A 287 -19.28 -22.55 -17.45
N ASN A 288 -20.24 -21.84 -16.84
CA ASN A 288 -20.29 -21.48 -15.44
C ASN A 288 -19.20 -20.48 -15.03
N LEU A 289 -18.77 -19.64 -15.97
CA LEU A 289 -17.94 -18.48 -15.68
C LEU A 289 -18.80 -17.24 -15.45
N TRP A 290 -18.35 -16.39 -14.54
CA TRP A 290 -19.06 -15.22 -14.07
C TRP A 290 -18.39 -13.92 -14.52
N GLY A 291 -19.16 -13.03 -15.12
CA GLY A 291 -18.80 -11.64 -15.33
C GLY A 291 -19.58 -10.71 -14.42
N ARG A 292 -18.98 -9.64 -13.95
CA ARG A 292 -19.59 -8.69 -13.04
C ARG A 292 -19.42 -7.26 -13.56
N ALA A 293 -20.40 -6.42 -13.31
CA ALA A 293 -20.30 -4.97 -13.51
C ALA A 293 -21.04 -4.24 -12.40
N THR A 294 -20.56 -3.09 -12.02
CA THR A 294 -21.23 -2.20 -11.08
C THR A 294 -21.43 -0.82 -11.69
N CYS A 295 -22.50 -0.14 -11.32
CA CYS A 295 -22.68 1.27 -11.59
C CYS A 295 -23.35 1.97 -10.43
N SER A 296 -23.11 3.27 -10.31
CA SER A 296 -23.83 4.10 -9.34
C SER A 296 -25.03 4.76 -9.98
N VAL A 297 -26.22 4.56 -9.39
CA VAL A 297 -27.46 5.17 -9.84
C VAL A 297 -27.86 6.30 -8.91
N VAL A 298 -27.71 7.53 -9.36
CA VAL A 298 -28.15 8.71 -8.65
C VAL A 298 -29.63 8.98 -8.96
N VAL A 299 -30.51 8.71 -8.01
CA VAL A 299 -31.98 8.82 -8.22
C VAL A 299 -32.52 10.23 -8.02
N ASP A 300 -31.85 11.11 -7.35
CA ASP A 300 -32.13 12.55 -7.28
C ASP A 300 -30.83 13.32 -7.06
N SER A 301 -30.44 14.11 -8.00
CA SER A 301 -29.34 15.07 -7.84
C SER A 301 -29.83 16.29 -7.08
N GLY A 302 -30.29 16.09 -5.86
CA GLY A 302 -30.41 17.20 -4.92
C GLY A 302 -29.04 17.86 -4.73
N PRO A 303 -28.95 19.09 -4.26
CA PRO A 303 -27.68 19.74 -4.07
C PRO A 303 -26.84 18.88 -3.14
N THR A 304 -25.65 18.53 -3.57
CA THR A 304 -24.65 17.84 -2.75
C THR A 304 -24.50 18.55 -1.42
N THR A 305 -24.71 17.85 -0.32
CA THR A 305 -24.63 18.44 1.01
C THR A 305 -23.27 18.19 1.62
N PHE A 306 -22.35 19.08 1.39
CA PHE A 306 -21.05 19.07 2.04
C PHE A 306 -21.06 19.78 3.41
N PRO A 307 -20.08 19.52 4.29
CA PRO A 307 -18.95 18.59 4.11
C PRO A 307 -19.34 17.12 4.28
N LEU A 308 -18.57 16.24 3.66
CA LEU A 308 -18.56 14.82 3.89
C LEU A 308 -17.30 14.46 4.68
N THR A 309 -17.42 13.58 5.68
CA THR A 309 -16.29 13.14 6.50
C THR A 309 -16.02 11.67 6.28
N ILE A 310 -14.75 11.33 6.03
CA ILE A 310 -14.28 9.95 5.80
C ILE A 310 -13.15 9.64 6.79
N ASN A 311 -13.21 8.49 7.44
CA ASN A 311 -12.12 7.93 8.22
C ASN A 311 -11.37 6.87 7.42
N PHE A 312 -10.06 6.85 7.57
CA PHE A 312 -9.20 5.76 7.13
C PHE A 312 -8.46 5.19 8.33
N VAL A 313 -8.42 3.88 8.43
CA VAL A 313 -7.68 3.15 9.46
C VAL A 313 -6.72 2.14 8.84
N GLY A 314 -5.76 1.64 9.62
CA GLY A 314 -4.74 0.71 9.17
C GLY A 314 -5.25 -0.72 8.99
N ASP A 315 -4.32 -1.67 9.07
CA ASP A 315 -4.55 -3.08 8.77
C ASP A 315 -5.46 -3.76 9.82
N ILE A 316 -6.45 -4.50 9.34
CA ILE A 316 -7.40 -5.26 10.15
C ILE A 316 -7.23 -6.76 9.87
N MET A 317 -6.81 -7.53 10.89
CA MET A 317 -6.67 -8.97 10.85
C MET A 317 -7.43 -9.60 12.03
N LEU A 318 -8.58 -10.21 11.77
CA LEU A 318 -9.49 -10.80 12.78
C LEU A 318 -9.35 -12.32 12.84
N ALA A 319 -8.11 -12.79 12.99
CA ALA A 319 -7.76 -14.22 12.96
C ALA A 319 -6.75 -14.58 14.08
N ARG A 320 -6.16 -15.77 14.00
CA ARG A 320 -5.05 -16.22 14.84
C ARG A 320 -5.31 -16.05 16.34
N ARG A 321 -4.52 -15.21 17.03
CA ARG A 321 -4.60 -14.99 18.48
C ARG A 321 -5.97 -14.47 18.93
N TYR A 322 -6.63 -13.68 18.10
CA TYR A 322 -7.97 -13.19 18.42
C TYR A 322 -9.00 -14.30 18.59
N GLU A 323 -8.89 -15.41 17.83
CA GLU A 323 -9.84 -16.54 17.83
C GLU A 323 -9.39 -17.73 18.67
N GLN A 324 -8.14 -17.77 19.16
CA GLN A 324 -7.64 -18.88 19.96
C GLN A 324 -8.41 -18.98 21.30
N PRO A 325 -8.48 -20.19 21.89
CA PRO A 325 -9.07 -20.37 23.22
C PRO A 325 -8.41 -19.43 24.25
N GLY A 326 -9.18 -18.54 24.84
CA GLY A 326 -8.69 -17.49 25.73
C GLY A 326 -8.37 -16.16 25.02
N GLY A 327 -8.47 -16.11 23.70
CA GLY A 327 -8.36 -14.86 22.94
C GLY A 327 -9.59 -13.95 23.11
N ILE A 328 -9.53 -12.77 22.51
CA ILE A 328 -10.54 -11.73 22.70
C ILE A 328 -11.90 -12.18 22.18
N ILE A 329 -11.96 -12.71 20.93
CA ILE A 329 -13.24 -13.08 20.30
C ILE A 329 -14.01 -14.15 21.08
N PRO A 330 -13.43 -15.32 21.46
CA PRO A 330 -14.16 -16.30 22.20
C PRO A 330 -14.49 -15.89 23.64
N THR A 331 -13.84 -14.87 24.18
CA THR A 331 -14.00 -14.43 25.58
C THR A 331 -14.94 -13.25 25.72
N LEU A 332 -14.85 -12.26 24.83
CA LEU A 332 -15.53 -10.97 24.91
C LEU A 332 -16.43 -10.65 23.71
N GLY A 333 -16.28 -11.39 22.61
CA GLY A 333 -16.92 -11.08 21.32
C GLY A 333 -16.02 -10.20 20.43
N VAL A 334 -16.27 -10.23 19.13
CA VAL A 334 -15.47 -9.46 18.14
C VAL A 334 -15.67 -7.95 18.26
N GLU A 335 -16.85 -7.52 18.71
CA GLU A 335 -17.19 -6.10 18.94
C GLU A 335 -16.29 -5.46 20.00
N ALA A 336 -15.84 -6.25 20.99
CA ALA A 336 -14.98 -5.75 22.07
C ALA A 336 -13.63 -5.20 21.55
N ILE A 337 -13.19 -5.63 20.37
CA ILE A 337 -11.98 -5.14 19.74
C ILE A 337 -12.14 -3.67 19.34
N PHE A 338 -13.31 -3.29 18.84
CA PHE A 338 -13.57 -1.95 18.29
C PHE A 338 -14.21 -1.00 19.29
N GLU A 339 -14.75 -1.49 20.41
CA GLU A 339 -15.47 -0.68 21.42
C GLU A 339 -14.68 0.57 21.87
N PRO A 340 -13.35 0.51 22.15
CA PRO A 340 -12.62 1.70 22.62
C PRO A 340 -12.46 2.79 21.58
N THR A 341 -12.54 2.46 20.30
CA THR A 341 -12.37 3.41 19.18
C THR A 341 -13.68 3.75 18.47
N LEU A 342 -14.81 3.12 18.83
CA LEU A 342 -16.10 3.26 18.16
C LEU A 342 -16.54 4.73 17.99
N ALA A 343 -16.31 5.56 19.02
CA ALA A 343 -16.67 6.99 19.00
C ALA A 343 -15.87 7.80 17.98
N TYR A 344 -14.77 7.26 17.44
CA TYR A 344 -13.88 7.90 16.47
C TYR A 344 -13.98 7.25 15.08
N LEU A 345 -14.75 6.18 14.93
CA LEU A 345 -15.01 5.47 13.68
C LEU A 345 -16.36 5.85 13.07
N GLY A 346 -17.25 4.90 12.81
CA GLY A 346 -18.54 5.12 12.17
C GLY A 346 -19.46 6.09 12.92
N GLN A 347 -19.20 6.41 14.20
CA GLN A 347 -19.91 7.49 14.91
C GLN A 347 -19.35 8.90 14.64
N ALA A 348 -18.14 8.99 14.10
CA ALA A 348 -17.45 10.28 13.85
C ALA A 348 -17.39 10.66 12.37
N ALA A 349 -17.66 9.72 11.46
CA ALA A 349 -17.60 9.94 10.02
C ALA A 349 -18.79 9.30 9.32
N GLU A 350 -19.07 9.76 8.10
CA GLU A 350 -20.11 9.17 7.26
C GLU A 350 -19.61 7.93 6.49
N ILE A 351 -18.30 7.78 6.36
CA ILE A 351 -17.66 6.63 5.71
C ILE A 351 -16.42 6.26 6.51
N THR A 352 -16.21 4.97 6.73
CA THR A 352 -14.97 4.44 7.33
C THR A 352 -14.37 3.37 6.43
N VAL A 353 -13.09 3.50 6.14
CA VAL A 353 -12.32 2.68 5.19
C VAL A 353 -11.16 2.00 5.89
N ALA A 354 -10.88 0.74 5.55
CA ALA A 354 -9.81 -0.07 6.14
C ALA A 354 -9.20 -1.06 5.14
N ASN A 355 -8.03 -1.61 5.43
CA ASN A 355 -7.53 -2.80 4.76
C ASN A 355 -7.91 -4.05 5.57
N LEU A 356 -8.63 -4.99 4.95
CA LEU A 356 -8.96 -6.29 5.56
C LEU A 356 -7.88 -7.31 5.17
N GLU A 357 -6.91 -7.51 6.06
CA GLU A 357 -5.72 -8.34 5.80
C GLU A 357 -5.88 -9.79 6.27
N CYS A 358 -7.06 -10.31 6.12
CA CYS A 358 -7.31 -11.75 6.27
C CYS A 358 -8.58 -12.14 5.52
N PRO A 359 -8.65 -13.35 4.93
CA PRO A 359 -9.90 -13.86 4.43
C PRO A 359 -10.84 -14.22 5.60
N LEU A 360 -12.11 -13.84 5.50
CA LEU A 360 -13.19 -14.25 6.41
C LEU A 360 -13.84 -15.51 5.88
N THR A 361 -13.28 -16.67 6.21
CA THR A 361 -13.67 -17.93 5.56
C THR A 361 -13.54 -19.16 6.46
N ASN A 362 -14.41 -20.14 6.22
CA ASN A 362 -14.24 -21.52 6.70
C ASN A 362 -14.09 -22.51 5.54
N SER A 363 -13.96 -22.01 4.31
CA SER A 363 -13.83 -22.74 3.04
C SER A 363 -12.40 -22.66 2.49
N GLY A 364 -12.11 -23.46 1.47
CA GLY A 364 -10.83 -23.48 0.80
C GLY A 364 -9.74 -24.29 1.53
N ALA A 365 -8.68 -24.60 0.78
CA ALA A 365 -7.48 -25.25 1.31
C ALA A 365 -6.43 -24.18 1.63
N PRO A 366 -5.60 -24.36 2.68
CA PRO A 366 -4.52 -23.42 2.96
C PRO A 366 -3.53 -23.35 1.80
N HIS A 367 -2.96 -22.18 1.58
CA HIS A 367 -1.91 -21.99 0.56
C HIS A 367 -0.76 -22.99 0.79
N PRO A 368 -0.31 -23.72 -0.25
CA PRO A 368 0.55 -24.89 -0.05
C PRO A 368 1.95 -24.57 0.44
N THR A 369 2.45 -23.38 0.21
CA THR A 369 3.85 -23.02 0.46
C THR A 369 4.04 -21.76 1.30
N LYS A 370 3.03 -20.93 1.51
CA LYS A 370 3.14 -19.76 2.40
C LYS A 370 3.41 -20.20 3.84
N PRO A 371 4.47 -19.69 4.50
CA PRO A 371 4.77 -20.01 5.89
C PRO A 371 3.78 -19.37 6.87
N ILE A 372 3.25 -18.20 6.54
CA ILE A 372 2.28 -17.45 7.34
C ILE A 372 0.99 -17.33 6.54
N ILE A 373 -0.10 -17.84 7.10
CA ILE A 373 -1.43 -17.78 6.52
C ILE A 373 -2.44 -17.32 7.56
N PHE A 374 -3.39 -16.48 7.14
CA PHE A 374 -4.46 -15.95 7.98
C PHE A 374 -5.80 -16.54 7.61
N ARG A 375 -6.67 -16.70 8.59
CA ARG A 375 -8.03 -17.17 8.41
C ARG A 375 -8.90 -16.71 9.58
N GLY A 376 -9.73 -15.73 9.35
CA GLY A 376 -10.79 -15.32 10.27
C GLY A 376 -12.08 -16.08 10.02
N SER A 377 -12.86 -16.34 11.06
CA SER A 377 -14.21 -16.88 10.90
C SER A 377 -15.13 -15.89 10.17
N PRO A 378 -16.04 -16.36 9.31
CA PRO A 378 -17.01 -15.47 8.63
C PRO A 378 -17.81 -14.58 9.57
N GLU A 379 -18.13 -15.09 10.77
CA GLU A 379 -18.87 -14.40 11.81
C GLU A 379 -18.16 -13.14 12.33
N ASN A 380 -16.84 -13.02 12.14
CA ASN A 380 -16.05 -11.88 12.60
C ASN A 380 -16.36 -10.59 11.82
N VAL A 381 -17.06 -10.68 10.68
CA VAL A 381 -17.62 -9.52 9.98
C VAL A 381 -18.48 -8.65 10.90
N ALA A 382 -19.12 -9.24 11.93
CA ALA A 382 -19.90 -8.50 12.92
C ALA A 382 -19.07 -7.40 13.62
N GLY A 383 -17.76 -7.58 13.77
CA GLY A 383 -16.86 -6.54 14.30
C GLY A 383 -16.70 -5.35 13.34
N LEU A 384 -16.60 -5.60 12.04
CA LEU A 384 -16.53 -4.54 11.02
C LEU A 384 -17.84 -3.75 10.98
N VAL A 385 -18.97 -4.45 10.97
CA VAL A 385 -20.32 -3.81 11.02
C VAL A 385 -20.48 -2.98 12.29
N TYR A 386 -20.09 -3.52 13.45
CA TYR A 386 -20.15 -2.79 14.72
C TYR A 386 -19.30 -1.52 14.72
N ALA A 387 -18.11 -1.59 14.15
CA ALA A 387 -17.20 -0.45 14.00
C ALA A 387 -17.70 0.61 13.00
N GLY A 388 -18.66 0.25 12.15
CA GLY A 388 -19.13 1.10 11.05
C GLY A 388 -18.10 1.21 9.92
N ILE A 389 -17.44 0.09 9.59
CA ILE A 389 -16.57 0.00 8.40
C ILE A 389 -17.47 -0.18 7.18
N ASP A 390 -17.37 0.74 6.24
CA ASP A 390 -18.20 0.78 5.04
C ASP A 390 -17.50 0.22 3.80
N VAL A 391 -16.16 0.41 3.72
CA VAL A 391 -15.36 0.00 2.57
C VAL A 391 -14.09 -0.67 3.06
N VAL A 392 -13.71 -1.78 2.43
CA VAL A 392 -12.43 -2.44 2.70
C VAL A 392 -11.61 -2.64 1.42
N SER A 393 -10.31 -2.33 1.51
CA SER A 393 -9.33 -2.91 0.59
C SER A 393 -9.17 -4.38 0.91
N ILE A 394 -9.20 -5.22 -0.12
CA ILE A 394 -8.84 -6.64 -0.01
C ILE A 394 -7.67 -6.99 -0.94
N ALA A 395 -6.98 -5.97 -1.46
CA ALA A 395 -5.78 -6.13 -2.27
C ALA A 395 -4.54 -6.32 -1.38
N ASN A 396 -4.37 -7.50 -0.81
CA ASN A 396 -3.23 -7.82 0.04
C ASN A 396 -2.75 -9.26 -0.14
N ASN A 397 -1.55 -9.55 0.35
CA ASN A 397 -0.91 -10.86 0.21
C ASN A 397 -1.62 -11.98 0.98
N HIS A 398 -2.56 -11.68 1.89
CA HIS A 398 -3.28 -12.65 2.70
C HIS A 398 -4.67 -13.02 2.19
N ILE A 399 -5.28 -12.23 1.30
CA ILE A 399 -6.65 -12.49 0.85
C ILE A 399 -6.82 -13.84 0.14
N ILE A 400 -5.74 -14.34 -0.47
CA ILE A 400 -5.74 -15.61 -1.20
C ILE A 400 -5.16 -16.78 -0.37
N ASP A 401 -4.98 -16.65 0.92
CA ASP A 401 -4.41 -17.68 1.80
C ASP A 401 -5.19 -19.00 1.80
N TYR A 402 -6.47 -18.96 1.43
CA TYR A 402 -7.36 -20.13 1.30
C TYR A 402 -7.92 -20.26 -0.12
N GLY A 403 -7.17 -19.79 -1.12
CA GLY A 403 -7.51 -19.97 -2.53
C GLY A 403 -8.77 -19.24 -2.95
N LEU A 404 -9.31 -19.65 -4.09
CA LEU A 404 -10.51 -19.04 -4.68
C LEU A 404 -11.75 -19.18 -3.76
N GLU A 405 -11.93 -20.36 -3.17
CA GLU A 405 -13.09 -20.62 -2.30
C GLU A 405 -13.05 -19.72 -1.04
N GLY A 406 -11.86 -19.47 -0.50
CA GLY A 406 -11.69 -18.55 0.62
C GLY A 406 -12.00 -17.11 0.24
N LEU A 407 -11.50 -16.65 -0.90
CA LEU A 407 -11.77 -15.32 -1.43
C LEU A 407 -13.27 -15.13 -1.70
N GLN A 408 -13.92 -16.04 -2.41
CA GLN A 408 -15.34 -15.94 -2.75
C GLN A 408 -16.24 -15.93 -1.51
N GLN A 409 -15.91 -16.73 -0.50
CA GLN A 409 -16.67 -16.69 0.76
C GLN A 409 -16.47 -15.35 1.47
N THR A 410 -15.25 -14.79 1.48
CA THR A 410 -14.99 -13.47 2.07
C THR A 410 -15.83 -12.40 1.37
N GLN A 411 -15.83 -12.37 0.04
CA GLN A 411 -16.66 -11.46 -0.75
C GLN A 411 -18.16 -11.62 -0.42
N THR A 412 -18.66 -12.87 -0.38
CA THR A 412 -20.06 -13.14 -0.02
C THR A 412 -20.41 -12.65 1.39
N VAL A 413 -19.47 -12.77 2.34
CA VAL A 413 -19.67 -12.29 3.72
C VAL A 413 -19.74 -10.77 3.76
N LEU A 414 -18.86 -10.09 3.03
CA LEU A 414 -18.86 -8.62 2.92
C LEU A 414 -20.14 -8.11 2.26
N ASP A 415 -20.51 -8.68 1.09
CA ASP A 415 -21.75 -8.35 0.37
C ASP A 415 -23.01 -8.51 1.25
N SER A 416 -23.07 -9.62 2.03
CA SER A 416 -24.22 -9.91 2.91
C SER A 416 -24.34 -8.95 4.11
N ASN A 417 -23.34 -8.09 4.32
CA ASN A 417 -23.28 -7.12 5.41
C ASN A 417 -23.11 -5.68 4.91
N ASP A 418 -23.39 -5.42 3.63
CA ASP A 418 -23.32 -4.10 2.97
C ASP A 418 -21.94 -3.42 3.10
N ILE A 419 -20.86 -4.21 3.20
CA ILE A 419 -19.48 -3.71 3.21
C ILE A 419 -18.92 -3.80 1.80
N LEU A 420 -18.59 -2.66 1.21
CA LEU A 420 -18.00 -2.58 -0.11
C LEU A 420 -16.52 -2.98 -0.07
N TYR A 421 -16.02 -3.54 -1.17
CA TYR A 421 -14.62 -3.96 -1.27
C TYR A 421 -14.06 -3.78 -2.67
N SER A 422 -12.73 -3.59 -2.75
CA SER A 422 -11.99 -3.49 -4.00
C SER A 422 -10.65 -4.22 -3.90
N GLY A 423 -10.15 -4.70 -5.05
CA GLY A 423 -8.76 -5.07 -5.18
C GLY A 423 -8.45 -6.58 -5.23
N ALA A 424 -9.45 -7.48 -5.22
CA ALA A 424 -9.23 -8.91 -5.44
C ALA A 424 -10.42 -9.57 -6.12
N GLY A 425 -10.16 -10.63 -6.90
CA GLY A 425 -11.19 -11.33 -7.66
C GLY A 425 -10.75 -12.72 -8.11
N ALA A 426 -11.66 -13.44 -8.75
CA ALA A 426 -11.41 -14.77 -9.31
C ALA A 426 -10.44 -14.73 -10.51
N ASN A 427 -10.26 -13.56 -11.08
CA ASN A 427 -9.34 -13.29 -12.19
C ASN A 427 -8.93 -11.81 -12.18
N ALA A 428 -8.02 -11.41 -13.08
CA ALA A 428 -7.54 -10.04 -13.17
C ALA A 428 -8.66 -9.04 -13.48
N TYR A 429 -9.65 -9.41 -14.30
CA TYR A 429 -10.76 -8.52 -14.62
C TYR A 429 -11.53 -8.11 -13.36
N GLU A 430 -11.90 -9.09 -12.53
CA GLU A 430 -12.61 -8.81 -11.27
C GLU A 430 -11.74 -8.09 -10.24
N ALA A 431 -10.46 -8.46 -10.14
CA ALA A 431 -9.55 -7.86 -9.17
C ALA A 431 -9.35 -6.35 -9.38
N TYR A 432 -9.42 -5.88 -10.63
CA TYR A 432 -9.26 -4.46 -10.96
C TYR A 432 -10.57 -3.67 -10.97
N LEU A 433 -11.72 -4.27 -10.64
CA LEU A 433 -12.98 -3.54 -10.58
C LEU A 433 -12.92 -2.45 -9.50
N PRO A 434 -13.28 -1.20 -9.84
CA PRO A 434 -13.43 -0.15 -8.86
C PRO A 434 -14.69 -0.40 -8.02
N VAL A 435 -14.70 0.11 -6.80
CA VAL A 435 -15.94 0.25 -6.05
C VAL A 435 -16.29 1.72 -5.88
N PHE A 436 -17.57 2.04 -6.07
CA PHE A 436 -18.08 3.39 -5.89
C PHE A 436 -18.91 3.45 -4.62
N TYR A 437 -18.62 4.42 -3.78
CA TYR A 437 -19.47 4.76 -2.65
C TYR A 437 -20.04 6.16 -2.87
N ASN A 438 -21.35 6.25 -2.94
CA ASN A 438 -22.00 7.53 -3.12
C ASN A 438 -22.65 7.96 -1.82
N LYS A 439 -22.27 9.12 -1.34
CA LYS A 439 -22.79 9.69 -0.08
C LYS A 439 -23.03 11.18 -0.23
N LYS A 440 -24.20 11.64 0.21
CA LYS A 440 -24.57 13.05 0.13
C LYS A 440 -24.42 13.68 -1.27
N GLY A 441 -24.53 12.87 -2.31
CA GLY A 441 -24.41 13.30 -3.71
C GLY A 441 -22.96 13.38 -4.22
N ALA A 442 -21.96 13.02 -3.44
CA ALA A 442 -20.58 12.85 -3.90
C ALA A 442 -20.33 11.38 -4.30
N ASN A 443 -19.80 11.16 -5.48
CA ASN A 443 -19.44 9.84 -5.99
C ASN A 443 -17.95 9.59 -5.78
N ILE A 444 -17.61 8.70 -4.86
CA ILE A 444 -16.22 8.42 -4.46
C ILE A 444 -15.84 7.04 -5.03
N ALA A 445 -14.78 7.00 -5.82
CA ALA A 445 -14.20 5.75 -6.31
C ALA A 445 -13.08 5.30 -5.38
N PHE A 446 -13.13 4.03 -4.96
CA PHE A 446 -12.06 3.35 -4.25
C PHE A 446 -11.41 2.32 -5.17
N LEU A 447 -10.11 2.43 -5.32
CA LEU A 447 -9.26 1.53 -6.10
C LEU A 447 -8.23 0.92 -5.16
N ALA A 448 -8.01 -0.39 -5.27
CA ALA A 448 -7.04 -1.06 -4.42
C ALA A 448 -6.12 -1.98 -5.23
N SER A 449 -4.83 -2.04 -4.85
CA SER A 449 -3.83 -2.90 -5.49
C SER A 449 -2.66 -3.20 -4.56
N SER A 450 -1.90 -4.28 -4.85
CA SER A 450 -0.75 -4.67 -4.04
C SER A 450 0.44 -5.06 -4.92
N ASP A 451 1.64 -4.73 -4.47
CA ASP A 451 2.89 -5.21 -5.05
C ASP A 451 3.44 -6.45 -4.33
N ARG A 452 2.75 -6.92 -3.29
CA ARG A 452 3.15 -8.09 -2.50
C ARG A 452 2.80 -9.38 -3.23
N THR A 453 3.27 -9.53 -4.43
CA THR A 453 2.98 -10.68 -5.32
C THR A 453 3.42 -12.02 -4.76
N GLY A 454 4.22 -12.02 -3.72
CA GLY A 454 4.53 -13.09 -2.81
C GLY A 454 4.97 -14.38 -3.45
N GLN A 455 6.25 -14.49 -3.74
CA GLN A 455 6.84 -15.74 -4.13
C GLN A 455 7.83 -16.19 -3.08
N TYR A 456 7.32 -16.90 -2.06
CA TYR A 456 8.13 -17.33 -0.93
C TYR A 456 9.15 -18.42 -1.26
N ASP A 457 8.94 -19.12 -2.36
CA ASP A 457 9.94 -19.99 -3.00
C ASP A 457 9.62 -20.15 -4.51
N ASN A 458 10.49 -20.79 -5.27
CA ASN A 458 10.32 -21.01 -6.71
C ASN A 458 9.11 -21.83 -7.12
N TYR A 459 8.38 -22.38 -6.18
CA TYR A 459 7.44 -23.44 -6.40
C TYR A 459 6.01 -22.99 -6.33
N GLN A 460 5.76 -21.71 -6.28
CA GLN A 460 4.40 -21.19 -6.21
C GLN A 460 4.14 -20.10 -7.26
N PRO A 461 2.91 -19.98 -7.75
CA PRO A 461 2.53 -18.87 -8.60
C PRO A 461 2.51 -17.58 -7.81
N TYR A 462 2.57 -16.46 -8.50
CA TYR A 462 2.31 -15.15 -7.91
C TYR A 462 0.92 -15.10 -7.26
N LEU A 463 0.80 -14.32 -6.16
CA LEU A 463 -0.46 -14.14 -5.44
C LEU A 463 -1.42 -13.16 -6.13
N ASN A 464 -0.92 -12.30 -7.01
CA ASN A 464 -1.76 -11.40 -7.80
C ASN A 464 -2.63 -12.17 -8.80
N ALA A 465 -3.77 -11.60 -9.14
CA ALA A 465 -4.70 -12.15 -10.12
C ALA A 465 -4.06 -12.22 -11.52
N GLY A 466 -4.43 -13.25 -12.25
CA GLY A 466 -4.08 -13.44 -13.65
C GLY A 466 -5.33 -13.64 -14.51
N PHE A 467 -5.13 -13.93 -15.79
CA PHE A 467 -6.24 -14.10 -16.74
C PHE A 467 -7.30 -15.12 -16.25
N ASN A 468 -6.86 -16.30 -15.81
CA ASN A 468 -7.69 -17.36 -15.21
C ASN A 468 -7.19 -17.77 -13.82
N LYS A 469 -6.68 -16.85 -13.06
CA LYS A 469 -6.09 -17.11 -11.76
C LYS A 469 -6.61 -16.10 -10.74
N PRO A 470 -7.18 -16.59 -9.61
CA PRO A 470 -7.62 -15.71 -8.53
C PRO A 470 -6.44 -15.01 -7.87
N GLY A 471 -6.71 -13.86 -7.30
CA GLY A 471 -5.73 -13.08 -6.57
C GLY A 471 -6.15 -11.63 -6.42
N PHE A 472 -5.21 -10.80 -5.99
CA PHE A 472 -5.41 -9.36 -5.87
C PHE A 472 -4.95 -8.61 -7.13
N ALA A 473 -5.40 -7.37 -7.29
CA ALA A 473 -4.95 -6.46 -8.34
C ALA A 473 -3.46 -6.11 -8.14
N ASN A 474 -2.65 -6.34 -9.16
CA ASN A 474 -1.23 -6.04 -9.12
C ASN A 474 -0.98 -4.53 -9.13
N LEU A 475 0.06 -4.08 -8.42
CA LEU A 475 0.43 -2.69 -8.29
C LEU A 475 1.66 -2.39 -9.15
N THR A 476 1.43 -1.81 -10.32
CA THR A 476 2.46 -1.20 -11.17
C THR A 476 1.98 0.18 -11.62
N GLN A 477 2.87 1.04 -12.08
CA GLN A 477 2.47 2.35 -12.63
C GLN A 477 1.50 2.22 -13.81
N PHE A 478 1.65 1.18 -14.60
CA PHE A 478 0.72 0.88 -15.71
C PHE A 478 -0.66 0.52 -15.17
N ASP A 479 -0.74 -0.36 -14.18
CA ASP A 479 -2.00 -0.79 -13.58
C ASP A 479 -2.71 0.36 -12.86
N ILE A 480 -1.97 1.17 -12.10
CA ILE A 480 -2.47 2.39 -11.45
C ILE A 480 -3.11 3.33 -12.48
N THR A 481 -2.37 3.63 -13.57
CA THR A 481 -2.87 4.49 -14.64
C THR A 481 -4.18 3.94 -15.20
N ARG A 482 -4.23 2.65 -15.49
CA ARG A 482 -5.40 1.99 -16.06
C ARG A 482 -6.60 2.01 -15.11
N GLN A 483 -6.40 1.70 -13.83
CA GLN A 483 -7.47 1.75 -12.82
C GLN A 483 -8.06 3.18 -12.70
N ILE A 484 -7.21 4.20 -12.61
CA ILE A 484 -7.68 5.59 -12.50
C ILE A 484 -8.46 6.02 -13.75
N GLN A 485 -7.99 5.65 -14.95
CA GLN A 485 -8.67 5.95 -16.20
C GLN A 485 -10.06 5.34 -16.31
N THR A 486 -10.32 4.20 -15.65
CA THR A 486 -11.67 3.59 -15.65
C THR A 486 -12.70 4.39 -14.87
N VAL A 487 -12.28 5.22 -13.90
CA VAL A 487 -13.19 5.95 -13.00
C VAL A 487 -13.14 7.47 -13.14
N GLU A 488 -12.15 8.02 -13.83
CA GLU A 488 -11.89 9.48 -13.86
C GLU A 488 -13.03 10.35 -14.39
N ASN A 489 -13.96 9.76 -15.13
CA ASN A 489 -15.11 10.48 -15.69
C ASN A 489 -16.36 10.33 -14.82
N ASP A 490 -16.42 9.33 -13.95
CA ASP A 490 -17.58 8.96 -13.17
C ASP A 490 -17.43 9.33 -11.67
N ALA A 491 -16.20 9.45 -11.18
CA ALA A 491 -15.91 9.82 -9.80
C ALA A 491 -15.77 11.33 -9.60
N ASP A 492 -16.31 11.85 -8.49
CA ASP A 492 -15.99 13.19 -7.99
C ASP A 492 -14.67 13.20 -7.23
N VAL A 493 -14.35 12.09 -6.57
CA VAL A 493 -13.14 11.86 -5.76
C VAL A 493 -12.62 10.45 -6.01
N ILE A 494 -11.31 10.33 -6.18
CA ILE A 494 -10.62 9.05 -6.40
C ILE A 494 -9.67 8.78 -5.24
N VAL A 495 -9.92 7.70 -4.50
CA VAL A 495 -9.05 7.19 -3.43
C VAL A 495 -8.34 5.94 -3.95
N VAL A 496 -7.02 5.90 -3.81
CA VAL A 496 -6.21 4.74 -4.18
C VAL A 496 -5.59 4.14 -2.93
N GLU A 497 -5.93 2.88 -2.66
CA GLU A 497 -5.36 2.12 -1.56
C GLU A 497 -4.28 1.17 -2.07
N MET A 498 -3.11 1.20 -1.44
CA MET A 498 -1.95 0.43 -1.86
C MET A 498 -1.43 -0.42 -0.71
N HIS A 499 -1.40 -1.72 -0.90
CA HIS A 499 -0.78 -2.63 0.05
C HIS A 499 0.67 -2.89 -0.40
N SER A 500 1.58 -2.06 0.08
CA SER A 500 2.97 -1.99 -0.42
C SER A 500 3.93 -1.40 0.59
N GLY A 501 5.21 -1.71 0.44
CA GLY A 501 6.28 -1.22 1.29
C GLY A 501 7.06 -2.36 1.92
N ASP A 502 8.04 -2.02 2.73
CA ASP A 502 8.85 -2.98 3.46
C ASP A 502 8.32 -3.09 4.88
N GLU A 503 8.00 -4.32 5.33
CA GLU A 503 7.49 -4.57 6.68
C GLU A 503 8.42 -3.96 7.74
N TYR A 504 7.84 -3.39 8.77
CA TYR A 504 8.51 -2.77 9.92
C TYR A 504 9.48 -1.62 9.59
N ASN A 505 9.46 -1.11 8.37
CA ASN A 505 10.28 0.03 8.00
C ASN A 505 9.52 1.35 8.28
N PRO A 506 9.99 2.20 9.21
CA PRO A 506 9.33 3.45 9.55
C PRO A 506 9.49 4.56 8.50
N ILE A 507 10.23 4.33 7.43
CA ILE A 507 10.48 5.29 6.35
C ILE A 507 10.04 4.67 5.04
N PRO A 508 9.18 5.34 4.24
CA PRO A 508 8.79 4.82 2.94
C PRO A 508 10.01 4.68 2.02
N THR A 509 10.03 3.60 1.25
CA THR A 509 11.18 3.25 0.40
C THR A 509 11.22 4.15 -0.83
N PHE A 510 12.30 4.88 -1.02
CA PHE A 510 12.54 5.68 -2.22
C PHE A 510 13.20 4.88 -3.35
N SER A 511 13.90 3.81 -3.01
CA SER A 511 14.50 2.89 -3.98
C SER A 511 14.75 1.53 -3.31
N LYS A 512 14.22 0.47 -3.87
CA LYS A 512 14.39 -0.91 -3.37
C LYS A 512 15.71 -1.54 -3.81
N SER A 513 16.82 -0.88 -3.62
CA SER A 513 18.14 -1.39 -4.04
C SER A 513 18.89 -2.22 -3.00
N ASN A 514 18.44 -2.25 -1.74
CA ASN A 514 19.13 -2.92 -0.66
C ASN A 514 18.17 -3.68 0.25
N TYR A 515 18.22 -4.98 0.18
CA TYR A 515 17.48 -5.90 1.05
C TYR A 515 18.27 -6.33 2.29
N ALA A 516 19.42 -5.73 2.52
CA ALA A 516 20.29 -6.12 3.63
C ALA A 516 19.72 -5.80 5.02
N ASP A 517 18.66 -4.98 5.06
CA ASP A 517 18.11 -4.43 6.31
C ASP A 517 16.79 -5.11 6.71
N TYR A 518 16.41 -6.20 6.03
CA TYR A 518 15.19 -6.92 6.37
C TYR A 518 15.33 -7.73 7.63
N GLU A 519 14.25 -7.76 8.37
CA GLU A 519 14.07 -8.68 9.46
C GLU A 519 14.14 -10.14 8.99
N GLU A 520 14.49 -11.04 9.90
CA GLU A 520 14.78 -12.46 9.62
C GLU A 520 13.65 -13.15 8.85
N GLU A 521 12.40 -12.71 9.00
CA GLU A 521 11.24 -13.27 8.30
C GLU A 521 11.17 -12.87 6.83
N GLU A 522 11.55 -11.64 6.47
CA GLU A 522 11.63 -11.22 5.08
C GLU A 522 12.92 -11.64 4.37
N MET A 523 13.99 -11.89 5.11
CA MET A 523 15.23 -12.45 4.53
C MET A 523 15.03 -13.83 3.89
N TYR A 524 13.98 -14.56 4.24
CA TYR A 524 13.61 -15.83 3.63
C TYR A 524 12.69 -15.70 2.42
N SER A 525 12.29 -14.49 2.07
CA SER A 525 11.40 -14.23 0.95
C SER A 525 11.99 -13.23 -0.04
N PRO A 526 13.17 -13.51 -0.60
CA PRO A 526 13.88 -12.59 -1.48
C PRO A 526 13.15 -12.25 -2.77
N PHE A 527 12.01 -12.87 -3.03
CA PHE A 527 11.21 -12.67 -4.23
C PHE A 527 10.09 -11.66 -4.08
N LEU A 528 9.80 -11.28 -2.86
CA LEU A 528 8.77 -10.28 -2.58
C LEU A 528 9.10 -8.92 -3.17
N LEU A 529 10.29 -8.76 -3.66
CA LEU A 529 10.87 -7.47 -3.86
C LEU A 529 11.29 -7.33 -5.31
N VAL A 530 10.63 -6.43 -6.00
CA VAL A 530 11.09 -5.98 -7.32
C VAL A 530 12.19 -4.94 -7.08
N PRO A 531 13.46 -5.26 -7.37
CA PRO A 531 14.61 -4.45 -6.95
C PRO A 531 14.63 -3.01 -7.46
N THR A 532 13.88 -2.72 -8.51
CA THR A 532 13.88 -1.41 -9.18
C THR A 532 12.69 -0.53 -8.80
N ARG A 533 11.73 -1.03 -8.01
CA ARG A 533 10.55 -0.24 -7.60
C ARG A 533 10.89 0.77 -6.52
N SER A 534 10.22 1.91 -6.62
CA SER A 534 10.18 2.93 -5.58
C SER A 534 8.75 3.14 -5.13
N ASP A 535 8.41 2.80 -3.89
CA ASP A 535 7.07 2.97 -3.32
C ASP A 535 6.59 4.40 -3.44
N VAL A 536 7.45 5.37 -3.12
CA VAL A 536 7.12 6.80 -3.22
C VAL A 536 6.85 7.21 -4.66
N ALA A 537 7.58 6.66 -5.64
CA ALA A 537 7.36 6.98 -7.05
C ALA A 537 6.01 6.45 -7.54
N ASP A 538 5.61 5.24 -7.13
CA ASP A 538 4.33 4.65 -7.51
C ASP A 538 3.15 5.41 -6.86
N ARG A 539 3.31 5.82 -5.61
CA ARG A 539 2.31 6.63 -4.88
C ARG A 539 2.15 8.01 -5.50
N ARG A 540 3.27 8.69 -5.82
CA ARG A 540 3.25 9.98 -6.54
C ARG A 540 2.67 9.83 -7.96
N HIS A 541 2.97 8.72 -8.63
CA HIS A 541 2.39 8.42 -9.94
C HIS A 541 0.86 8.37 -9.89
N ALA A 542 0.27 7.76 -8.86
CA ALA A 542 -1.19 7.75 -8.68
C ALA A 542 -1.76 9.17 -8.59
N ILE A 543 -1.13 10.05 -7.81
CA ILE A 543 -1.52 11.47 -7.73
C ILE A 543 -1.39 12.16 -9.10
N ASP A 544 -0.30 11.92 -9.81
CA ASP A 544 -0.07 12.50 -11.15
C ASP A 544 -1.08 12.00 -12.19
N GLN A 545 -1.63 10.79 -12.02
CA GLN A 545 -2.68 10.24 -12.87
C GLN A 545 -4.09 10.72 -12.48
N GLY A 546 -4.27 11.33 -11.31
CA GLY A 546 -5.54 11.94 -10.93
C GLY A 546 -6.16 11.43 -9.64
N ALA A 547 -5.47 10.62 -8.85
CA ALA A 547 -5.91 10.28 -7.50
C ALA A 547 -6.00 11.54 -6.63
N ASP A 548 -7.01 11.60 -5.78
CA ASP A 548 -7.21 12.70 -4.82
C ASP A 548 -6.59 12.39 -3.46
N LEU A 549 -6.42 11.11 -3.15
CA LEU A 549 -5.79 10.60 -1.92
C LEU A 549 -5.17 9.24 -2.20
N VAL A 550 -3.98 9.00 -1.65
CA VAL A 550 -3.36 7.67 -1.60
C VAL A 550 -3.22 7.25 -0.15
N VAL A 551 -3.69 6.04 0.18
CA VAL A 551 -3.56 5.42 1.51
C VAL A 551 -2.83 4.10 1.36
N CYS A 552 -1.81 3.87 2.19
CA CYS A 552 -1.00 2.66 2.07
C CYS A 552 -1.01 1.83 3.36
N HIS A 553 -0.76 0.54 3.17
CA HIS A 553 -0.87 -0.54 4.13
C HIS A 553 0.34 -1.49 4.02
N HIS A 554 0.39 -2.59 4.79
CA HIS A 554 1.37 -3.68 4.76
C HIS A 554 2.56 -3.52 5.71
N VAL A 555 3.10 -2.33 5.88
CA VAL A 555 4.35 -2.16 6.65
C VAL A 555 4.17 -2.30 8.16
N HIS A 556 2.94 -2.39 8.65
CA HIS A 556 2.53 -2.58 10.06
C HIS A 556 3.02 -1.50 11.04
N VAL A 557 3.73 -0.49 10.58
CA VAL A 557 4.20 0.64 11.39
C VAL A 557 3.74 1.96 10.80
N LEU A 558 3.63 2.98 11.66
CA LEU A 558 3.35 4.33 11.18
C LEU A 558 4.51 4.85 10.33
N GLN A 559 4.19 5.27 9.12
CA GLN A 559 5.11 6.04 8.29
C GLN A 559 4.66 7.50 8.18
N GLY A 560 5.58 8.38 7.79
CA GLY A 560 5.28 9.78 7.57
C GLY A 560 4.23 10.00 6.49
N LEU A 561 3.66 11.19 6.48
CA LEU A 561 2.66 11.64 5.51
C LEU A 561 3.31 12.60 4.52
N GLU A 562 2.90 12.55 3.27
CA GLU A 562 3.43 13.41 2.22
C GLU A 562 2.30 14.20 1.55
N VAL A 563 2.46 15.50 1.45
CA VAL A 563 1.60 16.35 0.61
C VAL A 563 2.33 16.61 -0.71
N TYR A 564 1.90 15.94 -1.75
CA TYR A 564 2.46 16.04 -3.09
C TYR A 564 1.44 16.64 -4.05
N ASN A 565 1.81 17.72 -4.76
CA ASN A 565 0.91 18.46 -5.65
C ASN A 565 -0.41 18.89 -4.98
N GLY A 566 -0.38 19.20 -3.66
CA GLY A 566 -1.56 19.59 -2.88
C GLY A 566 -2.51 18.45 -2.51
N LYS A 567 -2.10 17.20 -2.73
CA LYS A 567 -2.83 15.96 -2.39
C LYS A 567 -2.06 15.18 -1.34
N LEU A 568 -2.79 14.51 -0.46
CA LEU A 568 -2.17 13.71 0.60
C LEU A 568 -1.85 12.29 0.13
N MET A 569 -0.68 11.82 0.51
CA MET A 569 -0.30 10.41 0.52
C MET A 569 -0.01 10.00 1.96
N ALA A 570 -0.76 9.05 2.49
CA ALA A 570 -0.51 8.41 3.78
C ALA A 570 0.30 7.14 3.52
N HIS A 571 1.60 7.19 3.79
CA HIS A 571 2.51 6.10 3.42
C HIS A 571 2.30 4.83 4.24
N SER A 572 1.83 4.93 5.47
CA SER A 572 1.23 3.84 6.25
C SER A 572 0.48 4.39 7.45
N LEU A 573 -0.67 3.81 7.73
CA LEU A 573 -1.47 4.10 8.92
C LEU A 573 -1.10 3.19 10.11
N GLY A 574 -0.17 2.23 9.92
CA GLY A 574 0.13 1.17 10.87
C GLY A 574 -0.96 0.11 10.94
N ASP A 575 -0.90 -0.75 11.92
CA ASP A 575 -1.96 -1.69 12.23
C ASP A 575 -3.16 -0.98 12.85
N PHE A 576 -4.35 -1.54 12.69
CA PHE A 576 -5.51 -1.12 13.50
C PHE A 576 -5.98 -2.23 14.42
N THR A 577 -6.12 -3.45 13.89
CA THR A 577 -6.34 -4.66 14.68
C THR A 577 -5.43 -5.76 14.15
N PHE A 578 -4.33 -6.02 14.82
CA PHE A 578 -3.36 -7.02 14.43
C PHE A 578 -2.75 -7.70 15.66
N ASP A 579 -2.33 -8.96 15.56
CA ASP A 579 -1.78 -9.71 16.67
C ASP A 579 -0.23 -9.72 16.72
N LEU A 580 0.37 -8.66 16.16
CA LEU A 580 1.79 -8.41 16.31
C LEU A 580 2.09 -7.87 17.72
N ASN A 581 3.25 -8.23 18.23
CA ASN A 581 3.74 -7.81 19.54
C ASN A 581 5.10 -7.09 19.46
N TYR A 582 5.33 -6.40 18.35
CA TYR A 582 6.51 -5.57 18.19
C TYR A 582 6.21 -4.14 18.62
N PRO A 583 7.08 -3.51 19.43
CA PRO A 583 6.84 -2.16 19.94
C PRO A 583 6.51 -1.11 18.88
N GLU A 584 7.16 -1.21 17.73
CA GLU A 584 6.97 -0.32 16.60
C GLU A 584 5.61 -0.45 15.92
N THR A 585 4.89 -1.57 16.12
CA THR A 585 3.58 -1.82 15.52
C THR A 585 2.40 -1.37 16.39
N TYR A 586 2.64 -0.98 17.64
CA TYR A 586 1.56 -0.52 18.53
C TYR A 586 1.04 0.89 18.21
N PRO A 587 1.89 1.87 17.81
CA PRO A 587 1.39 3.15 17.35
C PRO A 587 0.60 3.04 16.05
N SER A 588 -0.56 3.66 16.03
CA SER A 588 -1.47 3.69 14.89
C SER A 588 -2.20 5.03 14.81
N MET A 589 -3.05 5.20 13.81
CA MET A 589 -3.86 6.40 13.68
C MET A 589 -5.19 6.15 12.97
N ILE A 590 -6.16 7.03 13.27
CA ILE A 590 -7.33 7.25 12.42
C ILE A 590 -7.06 8.54 11.64
N LEU A 591 -7.05 8.47 10.33
CA LEU A 591 -6.95 9.62 9.44
C LEU A 591 -8.36 10.09 9.10
N ASN A 592 -8.80 11.17 9.73
CA ASN A 592 -10.09 11.80 9.46
C ASN A 592 -9.94 12.84 8.36
N ALA A 593 -10.64 12.67 7.26
CA ALA A 593 -10.59 13.52 6.07
C ALA A 593 -11.95 14.15 5.81
N LYS A 594 -11.95 15.42 5.36
CA LYS A 594 -13.17 16.12 4.95
C LYS A 594 -13.14 16.48 3.48
N ILE A 595 -14.27 16.25 2.83
CA ILE A 595 -14.48 16.53 1.42
C ILE A 595 -15.52 17.64 1.27
N ASP A 596 -15.30 18.53 0.33
CA ASP A 596 -16.28 19.46 -0.19
C ASP A 596 -16.32 19.40 -1.74
N GLU A 597 -17.01 20.34 -2.36
CA GLU A 597 -17.15 20.43 -3.82
C GLU A 597 -15.80 20.58 -4.58
N THR A 598 -14.70 20.84 -3.88
CA THR A 598 -13.35 20.95 -4.46
C THR A 598 -12.49 19.71 -4.25
N GLY A 599 -12.97 18.72 -3.49
CA GLY A 599 -12.26 17.52 -3.08
C GLY A 599 -11.87 17.54 -1.62
N PHE A 600 -10.84 16.80 -1.24
CA PHE A 600 -10.32 16.80 0.12
C PHE A 600 -9.70 18.16 0.48
N TYR A 601 -10.08 18.72 1.60
CA TYR A 601 -9.63 20.05 2.03
C TYR A 601 -9.09 20.12 3.47
N GLU A 602 -9.39 19.15 4.30
CA GLU A 602 -8.95 19.09 5.70
C GLU A 602 -8.67 17.65 6.10
N TYR A 603 -7.55 17.44 6.79
CA TYR A 603 -7.19 16.17 7.37
C TYR A 603 -6.79 16.34 8.82
N VAL A 604 -7.33 15.50 9.68
CA VAL A 604 -7.05 15.46 11.12
C VAL A 604 -6.64 14.04 11.50
N ILE A 605 -5.55 13.94 12.25
CA ILE A 605 -5.04 12.69 12.78
C ILE A 605 -5.52 12.53 14.22
N VAL A 606 -6.12 11.37 14.49
CA VAL A 606 -6.46 10.90 15.83
C VAL A 606 -5.50 9.77 16.16
N PRO A 607 -4.55 9.93 17.10
CA PRO A 607 -3.58 8.89 17.42
C PRO A 607 -4.24 7.72 18.14
N VAL A 608 -3.85 6.52 17.74
CA VAL A 608 -4.29 5.24 18.29
C VAL A 608 -3.08 4.47 18.82
N TYR A 609 -3.29 3.69 19.84
CA TYR A 609 -2.32 2.78 20.40
C TYR A 609 -2.96 1.39 20.54
N ILE A 610 -2.28 0.35 20.10
CA ILE A 610 -2.75 -1.03 20.23
C ILE A 610 -2.29 -1.57 21.57
N ASP A 611 -3.22 -1.73 22.50
CA ASP A 611 -2.98 -2.27 23.85
C ASP A 611 -3.58 -3.67 23.96
N ASP A 612 -2.75 -4.66 24.25
CA ASP A 612 -3.14 -6.09 24.29
C ASP A 612 -4.02 -6.49 23.08
N TYR A 613 -3.57 -6.07 21.87
CA TYR A 613 -4.21 -6.31 20.57
C TYR A 613 -5.54 -5.57 20.34
N ILE A 614 -5.90 -4.62 21.19
CA ILE A 614 -7.10 -3.78 21.06
C ILE A 614 -6.69 -2.35 20.71
N PRO A 615 -7.20 -1.76 19.63
CA PRO A 615 -6.93 -0.36 19.30
C PRO A 615 -7.60 0.58 20.30
N MET A 616 -6.80 1.40 20.94
CA MET A 616 -7.24 2.38 21.94
C MET A 616 -6.96 3.80 21.45
N ARG A 617 -7.85 4.73 21.74
CA ARG A 617 -7.55 6.14 21.52
C ARG A 617 -6.38 6.57 22.41
N ALA A 618 -5.22 6.86 21.83
CA ALA A 618 -4.09 7.38 22.60
C ALA A 618 -4.36 8.82 23.07
N GLN A 619 -4.22 9.06 24.36
CA GLN A 619 -4.51 10.35 25.03
C GLN A 619 -3.27 10.82 25.81
N GLY A 620 -3.32 12.07 26.29
CA GLY A 620 -2.26 12.63 27.12
C GLY A 620 -0.87 12.57 26.46
N GLU A 621 0.16 12.27 27.23
CA GLU A 621 1.54 12.20 26.76
C GLU A 621 1.79 11.06 25.75
N LEU A 622 1.09 9.92 25.90
CA LEU A 622 1.16 8.82 24.94
C LEU A 622 0.70 9.26 23.54
N GLY A 623 -0.46 9.92 23.47
CA GLY A 623 -0.98 10.42 22.20
C GLY A 623 -0.10 11.51 21.59
N LEU A 624 0.45 12.40 22.42
CA LEU A 624 1.39 13.44 21.98
C LEU A 624 2.69 12.84 21.46
N TYR A 625 3.19 11.79 22.12
CA TYR A 625 4.39 11.09 21.67
C TYR A 625 4.22 10.51 20.25
N ILE A 626 3.07 9.86 19.98
CA ILE A 626 2.76 9.31 18.65
C ILE A 626 2.64 10.44 17.60
N LEU A 627 1.96 11.53 17.95
CA LEU A 627 1.79 12.66 17.03
C LEU A 627 3.10 13.39 16.74
N ASP A 628 3.95 13.59 17.75
CA ASP A 628 5.25 14.23 17.58
C ASP A 628 6.18 13.34 16.72
N TYR A 629 6.13 12.00 16.90
CA TYR A 629 6.83 11.06 16.03
C TYR A 629 6.35 11.20 14.58
N LEU A 630 5.05 11.15 14.33
CA LEU A 630 4.49 11.24 13.00
C LEU A 630 4.78 12.60 12.35
N ALA A 631 4.76 13.70 13.12
CA ALA A 631 5.13 15.03 12.65
C ALA A 631 6.59 15.09 12.17
N ARG A 632 7.52 14.47 12.92
CA ARG A 632 8.93 14.39 12.50
C ARG A 632 9.09 13.59 11.21
N ARG A 633 8.46 12.40 11.12
CA ARG A 633 8.52 11.56 9.91
C ARG A 633 7.92 12.24 8.68
N SER A 634 6.81 12.95 8.84
CA SER A 634 6.17 13.68 7.74
C SER A 634 7.04 14.85 7.24
N ARG A 635 7.82 15.45 8.13
CA ARG A 635 8.72 16.55 7.78
C ARG A 635 9.88 16.11 6.88
N ASP A 636 10.30 14.83 6.94
CA ASP A 636 11.27 14.26 5.99
C ASP A 636 10.77 14.35 4.54
N MET A 637 9.45 14.45 4.37
CA MET A 637 8.76 14.60 3.09
C MET A 637 8.15 16.01 2.92
N GLU A 638 8.75 17.02 3.56
CA GLU A 638 8.35 18.43 3.49
C GLU A 638 6.88 18.69 3.88
N THR A 639 6.27 17.79 4.66
CA THR A 639 4.89 17.89 5.11
C THR A 639 4.81 18.30 6.57
N TYR A 640 3.96 19.28 6.88
CA TYR A 640 3.84 19.88 8.20
C TYR A 640 2.56 19.44 8.89
N LEU A 641 2.70 18.93 10.11
CA LEU A 641 1.62 18.61 11.01
C LEU A 641 1.59 19.63 12.16
N ILE A 642 0.41 20.19 12.42
CA ILE A 642 0.21 21.07 13.59
C ILE A 642 -0.43 20.22 14.68
N VAL A 643 0.34 19.91 15.71
CA VAL A 643 -0.12 19.11 16.86
C VAL A 643 -0.91 19.99 17.82
N ASN A 644 -2.17 19.67 18.01
CA ASN A 644 -3.02 20.29 19.04
C ASN A 644 -2.89 19.50 20.35
N ARG A 645 -2.15 20.07 21.30
CA ARG A 645 -1.83 19.40 22.55
C ARG A 645 -3.01 19.27 23.51
N ASP A 646 -4.02 20.15 23.39
CA ASP A 646 -5.21 20.10 24.25
C ASP A 646 -6.18 18.99 23.83
N SER A 647 -6.38 18.80 22.52
CA SER A 647 -7.26 17.76 21.97
C SER A 647 -6.52 16.45 21.65
N VAL A 648 -5.19 16.49 21.71
CA VAL A 648 -4.32 15.37 21.31
C VAL A 648 -4.67 14.88 19.90
N THR A 649 -4.64 15.80 18.93
CA THR A 649 -4.87 15.57 17.52
C THR A 649 -3.82 16.32 16.69
N ALA A 650 -3.62 15.97 15.44
CA ALA A 650 -2.78 16.77 14.54
C ALA A 650 -3.53 17.13 13.26
N GLN A 651 -3.35 18.35 12.78
CA GLN A 651 -3.87 18.82 11.50
C GLN A 651 -2.75 18.78 10.45
N ILE A 652 -3.05 18.23 9.27
CA ILE A 652 -2.12 18.20 8.14
C ILE A 652 -2.27 19.50 7.33
N ILE A 653 -1.17 20.13 7.01
CA ILE A 653 -1.14 21.37 6.24
C ILE A 653 -0.95 21.05 4.75
N LEU A 654 -1.98 21.30 3.96
CA LEU A 654 -1.97 21.07 2.52
C LEU A 654 -1.28 22.19 1.72
N ASP A 655 -1.23 23.42 2.26
CA ASP A 655 -0.59 24.57 1.64
C ASP A 655 0.29 25.31 2.66
N THR A 656 1.59 25.26 2.43
CA THR A 656 2.59 25.90 3.30
C THR A 656 2.50 27.43 3.34
N LEU A 657 1.79 28.06 2.41
CA LEU A 657 1.50 29.50 2.48
C LEU A 657 0.66 29.89 3.71
N ASN A 658 -0.04 28.92 4.31
CA ASN A 658 -0.82 29.12 5.53
C ASN A 658 -0.03 28.90 6.83
N LEU A 659 1.25 28.52 6.72
CA LEU A 659 2.11 28.35 7.88
C LEU A 659 2.63 29.68 8.40
N THR A 660 2.65 29.81 9.72
CA THR A 660 3.48 30.78 10.44
C THR A 660 4.47 30.02 11.30
N SER A 661 5.62 30.60 11.56
CA SER A 661 6.59 30.03 12.48
C SER A 661 6.88 30.99 13.62
N THR A 662 7.09 30.42 14.79
CA THR A 662 7.70 31.10 15.94
C THR A 662 9.02 30.45 16.26
N VAL A 663 10.01 31.22 16.59
CA VAL A 663 11.35 30.75 16.95
C VAL A 663 11.59 31.04 18.40
N GLU A 664 12.01 30.04 19.17
CA GLU A 664 12.39 30.18 20.59
C GLU A 664 13.85 29.78 20.79
N ASP A 665 14.59 30.60 21.55
CA ASP A 665 15.99 30.36 21.89
C ASP A 665 16.13 29.57 23.19
N PHE A 666 16.99 28.57 23.18
CA PHE A 666 17.31 27.72 24.33
C PHE A 666 18.82 27.73 24.58
N THR A 667 19.20 27.52 25.83
CA THR A 667 20.60 27.43 26.25
C THR A 667 20.73 26.35 27.33
N ASP A 668 21.54 25.34 27.06
CA ASP A 668 21.80 24.24 27.98
C ASP A 668 23.30 24.13 28.29
N SER A 669 23.64 23.87 29.57
CA SER A 669 24.97 23.58 29.99
C SER A 669 25.20 22.09 30.15
N LEU A 670 26.03 21.50 29.31
CA LEU A 670 26.32 20.09 29.25
C LEU A 670 27.60 19.76 30.00
N PRO A 671 27.55 18.88 31.02
CA PRO A 671 28.77 18.38 31.63
C PRO A 671 29.55 17.51 30.61
N LEU A 672 30.86 17.57 30.70
CA LEU A 672 31.78 16.80 29.87
C LEU A 672 32.51 15.77 30.71
N GLN A 673 32.68 14.57 30.15
CA GLN A 673 33.46 13.49 30.77
C GLN A 673 34.56 13.03 29.79
N GLU A 674 35.72 12.67 30.36
CA GLU A 674 36.83 12.14 29.57
C GLU A 674 36.52 10.68 29.15
N GLU A 675 36.52 10.45 27.87
CA GLU A 675 36.34 9.12 27.31
C GLU A 675 37.19 9.01 26.02
N ASP A 676 38.06 7.99 25.94
CA ASP A 676 38.93 7.71 24.79
C ASP A 676 39.79 8.90 24.31
N GLY A 677 40.22 9.76 25.25
CA GLY A 677 41.05 10.91 24.98
C GLY A 677 40.27 12.13 24.46
N TYR A 678 38.95 12.09 24.52
CA TYR A 678 38.08 13.23 24.25
C TYR A 678 37.24 13.55 25.50
N TRP A 679 36.85 14.81 25.60
CA TRP A 679 35.89 15.33 26.56
C TRP A 679 34.51 15.31 25.86
N ILE A 680 33.63 14.36 26.21
CA ILE A 680 32.37 14.11 25.56
C ILE A 680 31.22 14.58 26.47
N SER A 681 30.23 15.26 25.88
CA SER A 681 29.05 15.73 26.62
C SER A 681 28.06 14.61 26.94
N THR A 682 27.19 14.85 27.91
CA THR A 682 25.91 14.15 27.98
C THR A 682 25.14 14.37 26.69
N PRO A 683 24.31 13.38 26.23
CA PRO A 683 23.36 13.59 25.15
C PRO A 683 22.39 14.74 25.47
N LEU A 684 22.08 15.57 24.47
CA LEU A 684 21.08 16.63 24.57
C LEU A 684 20.00 16.40 23.54
N ARG A 685 18.74 16.34 23.97
CA ARG A 685 17.59 16.33 23.09
C ARG A 685 17.28 17.75 22.63
N LEU A 686 17.35 18.00 21.33
CA LEU A 686 17.14 19.32 20.72
C LEU A 686 15.67 19.58 20.37
N ALA A 687 15.03 18.65 19.65
CA ALA A 687 13.62 18.82 19.29
C ALA A 687 12.71 18.38 20.44
N ARG A 688 12.10 19.32 21.14
CA ARG A 688 11.26 19.04 22.32
C ARG A 688 9.83 18.68 21.96
N ASN A 689 9.30 19.19 20.82
CA ASN A 689 7.90 19.11 20.44
C ASN A 689 7.69 18.72 18.98
N GLY A 690 8.63 17.97 18.38
CA GLY A 690 8.56 17.62 16.95
C GLY A 690 8.95 18.75 16.00
N ASP A 691 9.50 19.85 16.51
CA ASP A 691 9.90 21.02 15.74
C ASP A 691 11.35 20.92 15.26
N ILE A 692 11.70 21.75 14.29
CA ILE A 692 13.10 21.81 13.78
C ILE A 692 13.95 22.57 14.76
N SER A 693 15.08 21.96 15.15
CA SER A 693 16.07 22.62 15.99
C SER A 693 17.33 22.98 15.21
N SER A 694 17.91 24.12 15.51
CA SER A 694 19.15 24.59 14.90
C SER A 694 20.13 25.04 15.99
N VAL A 695 21.29 24.38 16.07
CA VAL A 695 22.35 24.80 17.03
C VAL A 695 23.09 26.01 16.52
N LEU A 696 23.00 27.08 17.28
CA LEU A 696 23.57 28.39 16.91
C LEU A 696 25.01 28.54 17.39
N SER A 697 25.35 28.05 18.59
CA SER A 697 26.72 28.17 19.14
C SER A 697 27.03 27.14 20.21
N ILE A 698 28.30 26.83 20.33
CA ILE A 698 28.89 26.05 21.43
C ILE A 698 29.98 26.90 22.11
N SER A 699 29.91 26.97 23.43
CA SER A 699 30.86 27.74 24.27
C SER A 699 31.48 26.82 25.35
N PRO A 700 32.80 26.94 25.68
CA PRO A 700 33.76 27.89 25.14
C PRO A 700 34.08 27.61 23.66
N TYR A 701 34.48 28.65 22.94
CA TYR A 701 34.92 28.52 21.56
C TYR A 701 36.14 27.58 21.47
N GLY A 702 36.11 26.64 20.54
CA GLY A 702 37.15 25.63 20.37
C GLY A 702 36.96 24.72 19.19
N ASN A 703 37.78 23.68 19.06
CA ASN A 703 37.62 22.63 18.10
C ASN A 703 36.59 21.61 18.60
N TRP A 704 35.37 21.76 18.15
CA TRP A 704 34.30 20.84 18.51
C TRP A 704 34.03 19.84 17.38
N GLN A 705 33.70 18.62 17.76
CA GLN A 705 33.03 17.66 16.93
C GLN A 705 31.63 17.40 17.50
N PHE A 706 30.70 17.07 16.62
CA PHE A 706 29.35 16.72 17.00
C PHE A 706 28.91 15.44 16.30
N ARG A 707 27.93 14.79 16.86
CA ARG A 707 27.16 13.75 16.21
C ARG A 707 25.69 13.95 16.52
N VAL A 708 24.83 13.56 15.57
CA VAL A 708 23.38 13.56 15.76
C VAL A 708 22.90 12.14 15.93
N GLY A 709 21.83 11.94 16.71
CA GLY A 709 21.31 10.62 17.05
C GLY A 709 19.81 10.57 17.05
N ARG A 710 19.29 9.37 16.88
CA ARG A 710 17.86 9.06 16.97
C ARG A 710 17.57 8.13 18.16
N GLU A 711 16.38 8.30 18.72
CA GLU A 711 15.85 7.42 19.76
C GLU A 711 15.37 6.10 19.17
N MET A 712 15.70 4.98 19.81
CA MET A 712 15.29 3.65 19.36
C MET A 712 14.24 2.99 20.26
N VAL A 713 14.12 3.41 21.52
CA VAL A 713 13.18 2.82 22.47
C VAL A 713 11.83 3.54 22.39
N TRP A 714 10.77 2.82 22.08
CA TRP A 714 9.42 3.31 22.17
C TRP A 714 8.98 3.33 23.67
N PHE A 715 8.26 4.38 24.07
CA PHE A 715 7.62 4.48 25.38
C PHE A 715 8.57 4.29 26.59
N GLY A 716 9.83 4.63 26.47
CA GLY A 716 10.75 4.70 27.61
C GLY A 716 10.40 5.80 28.61
N ASN A 717 9.41 6.63 28.32
CA ASN A 717 8.80 7.62 29.20
C ASN A 717 7.69 7.06 30.10
N PHE A 718 7.33 5.77 29.98
CA PHE A 718 6.34 5.05 30.77
C PHE A 718 4.92 5.65 30.78
N GLU A 719 4.55 6.41 29.75
CA GLU A 719 3.22 7.03 29.63
C GLU A 719 2.16 6.13 28.97
N ASP A 720 2.50 4.89 28.74
CA ASP A 720 1.76 3.90 27.96
C ASP A 720 0.61 3.17 28.70
N GLU A 721 0.13 3.72 29.80
CA GLU A 721 -1.09 3.35 30.54
C GLU A 721 -1.46 1.85 30.63
N GLY A 722 -0.47 1.00 30.88
CA GLY A 722 -0.72 -0.42 31.06
C GLY A 722 -0.40 -1.26 29.83
N CYS A 723 0.22 -0.67 28.82
CA CYS A 723 0.74 -1.47 27.74
C CYS A 723 1.83 -2.42 28.20
N THR A 724 2.03 -3.45 27.38
CA THR A 724 2.96 -4.54 27.65
C THR A 724 4.38 -4.30 27.17
N MET A 725 4.73 -3.07 26.79
CA MET A 725 6.07 -2.74 26.28
C MET A 725 7.20 -3.06 27.24
N TRP A 726 6.93 -2.85 28.51
CA TRP A 726 7.83 -3.25 29.57
C TRP A 726 7.27 -4.44 30.30
N LEU A 727 7.96 -5.58 30.23
CA LEU A 727 7.52 -6.80 30.89
C LEU A 727 7.69 -6.67 32.42
N ILE A 728 6.57 -6.43 33.08
CA ILE A 728 6.46 -6.29 34.53
C ILE A 728 6.04 -7.64 35.10
N ASP A 729 7.03 -8.50 35.40
CA ASP A 729 6.76 -9.87 35.80
C ASP A 729 6.60 -10.06 37.34
N HIS A 730 6.84 -9.01 38.09
CA HIS A 730 6.85 -9.10 39.54
C HIS A 730 5.81 -8.15 40.19
N PRO A 731 5.07 -8.58 41.21
CA PRO A 731 4.07 -7.73 41.86
C PRO A 731 4.65 -6.50 42.59
N ASP A 732 5.94 -6.42 42.75
CA ASP A 732 6.66 -5.26 43.31
C ASP A 732 7.18 -4.31 42.22
N GLU A 733 6.75 -4.49 40.97
CA GLU A 733 7.02 -3.61 39.84
C GLU A 733 5.69 -2.99 39.38
N PHE A 734 5.67 -1.68 39.23
CA PHE A 734 4.44 -0.98 38.85
C PHE A 734 4.72 0.43 38.30
N TYR A 735 3.79 0.94 37.50
CA TYR A 735 3.77 2.33 37.10
C TYR A 735 3.36 3.23 38.29
N ASP A 736 4.17 4.27 38.59
CA ASP A 736 3.93 5.22 39.69
C ASP A 736 3.51 6.58 39.11
N ASP A 737 2.28 6.97 39.38
CA ASP A 737 1.69 8.25 38.96
C ASP A 737 1.92 9.39 39.97
N SER A 738 2.63 9.11 41.04
CA SER A 738 2.91 10.08 42.12
C SER A 738 4.36 10.55 42.14
N ILE A 739 5.29 9.76 41.63
CA ILE A 739 6.73 10.05 41.60
C ILE A 739 7.27 9.82 40.18
N PHE A 740 7.46 10.88 39.42
CA PHE A 740 7.98 10.84 38.07
C PHE A 740 8.94 12.01 37.82
N TYR A 741 9.81 11.88 36.81
CA TYR A 741 10.70 12.95 36.39
C TYR A 741 9.98 13.92 35.44
N ALA A 742 9.32 13.37 34.42
CA ALA A 742 8.58 14.12 33.42
C ALA A 742 7.26 13.41 33.07
N GLY A 743 6.36 14.08 32.37
CA GLY A 743 5.07 13.50 32.01
C GLY A 743 4.16 13.32 33.22
N ALA A 744 3.54 12.15 33.32
CA ALA A 744 2.59 11.79 34.37
C ALA A 744 2.95 10.51 35.14
N ARG A 745 3.97 9.77 34.73
CA ARG A 745 4.32 8.45 35.29
C ARG A 745 5.81 8.14 35.24
N SER A 746 6.22 7.16 36.06
CA SER A 746 7.50 6.48 35.99
C SER A 746 7.34 4.99 36.30
N LEU A 747 8.34 4.16 36.00
CA LEU A 747 8.36 2.78 36.45
C LEU A 747 9.02 2.66 37.81
N CYS A 748 8.33 2.10 38.80
CA CYS A 748 8.81 1.85 40.12
C CYS A 748 9.14 0.37 40.38
N GLN A 749 10.29 0.09 40.97
CA GLN A 749 10.66 -1.23 41.49
C GLN A 749 10.76 -1.12 43.02
N PHE A 750 9.87 -1.83 43.74
CA PHE A 750 9.88 -1.94 45.22
C PHE A 750 10.67 -3.16 45.64
N ARG A 751 11.46 -3.05 46.69
CA ARG A 751 12.30 -4.14 47.26
C ARG A 751 12.19 -4.19 48.76
N SER A 752 11.70 -5.30 49.28
CA SER A 752 11.44 -5.47 50.71
C SER A 752 12.52 -6.22 51.48
N GLN A 753 13.53 -6.86 50.83
CA GLN A 753 14.63 -7.55 51.53
C GLN A 753 15.84 -7.87 50.64
N GLN A 754 16.96 -8.29 51.29
CA GLN A 754 18.26 -8.67 50.72
C GLN A 754 18.17 -9.62 49.53
N ASN A 755 19.02 -9.37 48.54
CA ASN A 755 19.42 -10.29 47.45
C ASN A 755 18.32 -10.69 46.45
N VAL A 756 17.26 -9.90 46.31
CA VAL A 756 16.34 -10.06 45.19
C VAL A 756 16.76 -9.10 44.11
N THR A 757 17.39 -9.61 43.07
CA THR A 757 17.55 -8.84 41.82
C THR A 757 16.27 -9.00 41.02
N ILE A 758 15.66 -7.90 40.67
CA ILE A 758 14.53 -7.89 39.76
C ILE A 758 14.93 -7.04 38.54
N ALA A 759 14.50 -7.51 37.40
CA ALA A 759 14.76 -6.81 36.13
C ALA A 759 13.47 -6.74 35.31
N THR A 760 13.02 -5.53 35.09
CA THR A 760 11.99 -5.24 34.11
C THR A 760 12.70 -5.06 32.79
N HIS A 761 12.26 -5.73 31.76
CA HIS A 761 12.87 -5.63 30.44
C HIS A 761 11.84 -5.18 29.39
N PHE A 762 12.35 -4.58 28.36
CA PHE A 762 11.59 -4.27 27.18
C PHE A 762 11.11 -5.58 26.54
N GLU A 763 9.84 -5.68 26.15
CA GLU A 763 9.22 -6.96 25.80
C GLU A 763 9.91 -7.62 24.63
N ASP A 764 10.41 -6.85 23.68
CA ASP A 764 11.04 -7.39 22.49
C ASP A 764 12.44 -6.80 22.24
N ARG A 765 13.20 -7.48 21.39
CA ARG A 765 14.53 -7.04 20.99
C ARG A 765 14.44 -6.05 19.84
N LEU A 766 15.08 -4.92 20.03
CA LEU A 766 15.18 -3.87 19.02
C LEU A 766 16.26 -4.22 17.98
N PRO A 767 16.05 -3.95 16.70
CA PRO A 767 17.06 -4.17 15.68
C PRO A 767 18.29 -3.28 15.91
N CYS A 768 19.47 -3.87 15.74
CA CYS A 768 20.75 -3.18 15.80
C CYS A 768 21.38 -3.23 14.41
N TYR A 769 21.27 -2.13 13.66
CA TYR A 769 21.63 -2.09 12.24
C TYR A 769 23.13 -2.14 11.96
N SER A 770 23.96 -1.95 12.98
CA SER A 770 25.41 -2.01 12.81
C SER A 770 26.12 -2.28 14.13
N ASP A 771 26.98 -3.27 14.15
CA ASP A 771 27.90 -3.54 15.26
C ASP A 771 29.10 -2.56 15.28
N THR A 772 29.18 -1.63 14.35
CA THR A 772 30.23 -0.59 14.28
C THR A 772 29.69 0.80 14.63
N THR A 773 28.39 0.99 14.65
CA THR A 773 27.74 2.25 15.03
C THR A 773 27.85 2.48 16.54
N GLY A 774 28.06 3.72 16.95
CA GLY A 774 28.04 4.11 18.36
C GLY A 774 26.60 4.28 18.86
N TYR A 775 26.36 3.82 20.09
CA TYR A 775 25.09 3.97 20.79
C TYR A 775 25.29 4.61 22.16
N THR A 776 24.21 5.15 22.73
CA THR A 776 24.18 5.56 24.12
C THR A 776 22.92 5.00 24.78
N ILE A 777 23.09 4.19 25.85
CA ILE A 777 22.00 3.88 26.75
C ILE A 777 21.89 4.99 27.79
N CYS A 778 20.66 5.45 28.09
CA CYS A 778 20.44 6.55 29.03
C CYS A 778 19.05 6.47 29.70
N GLY A 779 18.88 7.26 30.75
CA GLY A 779 17.61 7.44 31.45
C GLY A 779 17.80 8.14 32.79
N TYR A 780 16.69 8.52 33.41
CA TYR A 780 16.66 9.07 34.74
C TYR A 780 16.42 7.96 35.76
N ILE A 781 17.21 7.96 36.83
CA ILE A 781 17.07 7.07 37.97
C ILE A 781 16.90 7.90 39.23
N ARG A 782 15.93 7.54 40.06
CA ARG A 782 15.73 8.01 41.41
C ARG A 782 15.71 6.80 42.35
N THR A 783 16.32 6.92 43.54
CA THR A 783 16.30 5.85 44.52
C THR A 783 15.95 6.38 45.91
N ASP A 784 15.19 5.58 46.66
CA ASP A 784 15.02 5.75 48.09
C ASP A 784 15.45 4.45 48.80
N ASN A 785 16.60 4.45 49.46
CA ASN A 785 17.25 3.28 49.99
C ASN A 785 17.45 2.18 48.95
N GLY A 786 17.64 2.55 47.68
CA GLY A 786 17.83 1.63 46.54
C GLY A 786 19.24 1.01 46.58
N GLN A 787 19.40 -0.15 45.93
CA GLN A 787 20.69 -0.81 45.81
C GLN A 787 20.92 -1.33 44.41
N ASN A 788 22.12 -1.05 43.86
CA ASN A 788 22.59 -1.51 42.56
C ASN A 788 21.58 -1.28 41.45
N ALA A 789 20.95 -0.09 41.43
CA ALA A 789 20.02 0.30 40.38
C ALA A 789 20.78 0.71 39.13
N GLU A 790 20.44 0.14 38.00
CA GLU A 790 21.08 0.43 36.70
C GLU A 790 20.15 0.23 35.51
N ILE A 791 20.44 0.90 34.41
CA ILE A 791 19.89 0.60 33.11
C ILE A 791 20.93 -0.18 32.32
N MET A 792 20.56 -1.33 31.78
CA MET A 792 21.46 -2.23 31.07
C MET A 792 20.95 -2.50 29.68
N VAL A 793 21.84 -2.61 28.69
CA VAL A 793 21.58 -3.14 27.35
C VAL A 793 22.30 -4.45 27.15
N ARG A 794 21.66 -5.42 26.51
CA ARG A 794 22.26 -6.71 26.15
C ARG A 794 22.24 -6.92 24.65
N PHE A 795 23.20 -7.67 24.15
CA PHE A 795 23.47 -7.85 22.72
C PHE A 795 23.11 -9.24 22.25
N TYR A 796 22.46 -9.38 21.10
CA TYR A 796 22.02 -10.67 20.55
C TYR A 796 22.26 -10.76 19.04
N GLN A 797 22.41 -12.00 18.56
CA GLN A 797 22.50 -12.30 17.15
C GLN A 797 21.12 -12.51 16.51
N SER A 798 20.12 -12.93 17.26
CA SER A 798 18.78 -13.24 16.77
C SER A 798 17.71 -12.55 17.62
N ARG A 799 16.60 -12.16 17.00
CA ARG A 799 15.48 -11.50 17.68
C ARG A 799 14.84 -12.40 18.74
N TYR A 800 14.62 -13.67 18.44
CA TYR A 800 13.79 -14.57 19.25
C TYR A 800 14.58 -15.60 20.06
N SER A 801 15.83 -15.78 19.78
CA SER A 801 16.60 -16.87 20.38
C SER A 801 18.05 -16.50 20.69
N GLY A 802 18.76 -17.39 21.40
CA GLY A 802 20.17 -17.26 21.66
C GLY A 802 20.52 -16.62 23.01
N TYR A 803 21.78 -16.74 23.35
CA TYR A 803 22.37 -16.12 24.56
C TYR A 803 22.90 -14.73 24.21
N ALA A 804 22.88 -13.82 25.20
CA ALA A 804 23.49 -12.53 25.04
C ALA A 804 24.98 -12.65 24.69
N LEU A 805 25.40 -11.93 23.67
CA LEU A 805 26.82 -11.84 23.25
C LEU A 805 27.63 -10.96 24.19
N GLY A 806 26.97 -10.06 24.92
CA GLY A 806 27.55 -9.14 25.91
C GLY A 806 26.50 -8.21 26.47
N SER A 807 26.89 -7.26 27.28
CA SER A 807 26.06 -6.22 27.87
C SER A 807 26.87 -5.00 28.26
N GLU A 808 26.22 -3.83 28.30
CA GLU A 808 26.73 -2.59 28.86
C GLU A 808 25.70 -1.98 29.83
N THR A 809 26.16 -1.17 30.80
CA THR A 809 25.29 -0.58 31.82
C THR A 809 25.62 0.88 32.10
N THR A 810 24.65 1.62 32.63
CA THR A 810 24.86 3.02 33.09
C THR A 810 25.70 3.09 34.37
N GLY A 811 25.99 1.94 35.01
CA GLY A 811 26.62 1.84 36.30
C GLY A 811 25.62 1.81 37.47
N GLU A 812 26.03 1.21 38.57
CA GLU A 812 25.18 0.94 39.72
C GLU A 812 24.94 2.19 40.58
N VAL A 813 23.69 2.47 40.90
CA VAL A 813 23.25 3.55 41.83
C VAL A 813 22.75 2.94 43.12
N THR A 814 23.33 3.40 44.27
CA THR A 814 22.99 2.87 45.60
C THR A 814 22.71 4.05 46.58
N GLY A 815 21.79 3.81 47.52
CA GLY A 815 21.40 4.74 48.57
C GLY A 815 20.11 5.51 48.23
N THR A 816 19.99 6.73 48.74
CA THR A 816 18.87 7.63 48.45
C THR A 816 19.36 8.78 47.58
N ASN A 817 18.92 8.81 46.35
CA ASN A 817 19.32 9.79 45.34
C ASN A 817 18.07 10.38 44.69
N ASP A 818 18.11 11.68 44.41
CA ASP A 818 17.07 12.34 43.63
C ASP A 818 17.24 12.06 42.13
N TRP A 819 16.26 12.39 41.34
CA TRP A 819 16.28 12.18 39.88
C TRP A 819 17.61 12.67 39.28
N THR A 820 18.34 11.74 38.68
CA THR A 820 19.63 11.99 38.06
C THR A 820 19.69 11.29 36.73
N PHE A 821 20.19 11.99 35.70
CA PHE A 821 20.40 11.45 34.38
C PHE A 821 21.66 10.61 34.34
N TYR A 822 21.52 9.33 33.98
CA TYR A 822 22.62 8.40 33.80
C TYR A 822 22.71 8.01 32.34
N HIS A 823 23.92 7.85 31.83
CA HIS A 823 24.15 7.44 30.46
C HIS A 823 25.48 6.69 30.31
N LYS A 824 25.57 5.86 29.26
CA LYS A 824 26.78 5.15 28.88
C LYS A 824 26.87 5.05 27.36
N ASN A 825 27.95 5.58 26.76
CA ASN A 825 28.28 5.33 25.38
C ASN A 825 28.83 3.91 25.20
N PHE A 826 28.46 3.24 24.14
CA PHE A 826 28.93 1.90 23.83
C PHE A 826 28.94 1.63 22.33
N THR A 827 29.67 0.60 21.94
CA THR A 827 29.59 -0.02 20.62
C THR A 827 29.20 -1.48 20.87
N PRO A 828 28.18 -2.03 20.17
CA PRO A 828 27.74 -3.39 20.40
C PRO A 828 28.85 -4.41 20.17
N ALA A 829 28.70 -5.59 20.78
CA ALA A 829 29.59 -6.71 20.52
C ALA A 829 29.52 -7.14 19.07
N ASN A 830 30.65 -7.60 18.50
CA ASN A 830 30.70 -8.07 17.11
C ASN A 830 29.69 -9.19 16.86
N GLY A 831 28.92 -9.08 15.77
CA GLY A 831 27.85 -10.00 15.39
C GLY A 831 26.51 -9.72 16.08
N THR A 832 26.35 -8.56 16.70
CA THR A 832 25.07 -8.11 17.24
C THR A 832 24.16 -7.67 16.11
N HIS A 833 22.95 -8.20 16.08
CA HIS A 833 21.86 -7.78 15.19
C HIS A 833 20.67 -7.24 15.98
N PHE A 834 20.56 -7.59 17.27
CA PHE A 834 19.48 -7.16 18.15
C PHE A 834 19.98 -6.79 19.52
N ILE A 835 19.28 -5.86 20.17
CA ILE A 835 19.53 -5.39 21.52
C ILE A 835 18.24 -5.38 22.34
N ASP A 836 18.35 -5.61 23.66
CA ASP A 836 17.25 -5.40 24.60
C ASP A 836 17.68 -4.47 25.76
N VAL A 837 16.70 -3.86 26.41
CA VAL A 837 16.89 -2.95 27.53
C VAL A 837 16.36 -3.57 28.80
N TRP A 838 17.15 -3.47 29.86
CA TRP A 838 16.83 -4.01 31.16
C TRP A 838 16.98 -2.94 32.24
N LEU A 839 15.98 -2.84 33.11
CA LEU A 839 15.97 -2.00 34.30
C LEU A 839 16.21 -2.91 35.52
N ARG A 840 17.32 -2.76 36.20
CA ARG A 840 17.69 -3.63 37.33
C ARG A 840 17.79 -2.84 38.62
N SER A 841 17.32 -3.45 39.70
CA SER A 841 17.67 -3.03 41.03
C SER A 841 17.70 -4.23 41.98
N GLU A 842 18.39 -4.07 43.14
CA GLU A 842 18.50 -5.07 44.16
C GLU A 842 17.86 -4.57 45.45
N GLY A 843 17.49 -5.51 46.35
CA GLY A 843 16.97 -5.18 47.66
C GLY A 843 18.07 -4.67 48.58
N PRO A 844 17.79 -3.65 49.42
CA PRO A 844 18.74 -3.14 50.38
C PRO A 844 19.03 -4.17 51.49
N ASP A 845 20.18 -4.04 52.14
CA ASP A 845 20.56 -4.89 53.24
C ASP A 845 19.63 -4.76 54.46
N ILE A 846 19.03 -3.62 54.66
CA ILE A 846 18.12 -3.29 55.74
C ILE A 846 17.00 -2.39 55.27
N GLY A 847 15.76 -2.82 55.60
CA GLY A 847 14.56 -2.02 55.30
C GLY A 847 14.04 -2.22 53.88
N ASP A 848 13.12 -1.36 53.50
CA ASP A 848 12.52 -1.32 52.20
C ASP A 848 13.30 -0.35 51.30
N GLY A 849 13.39 -0.64 49.99
CA GLY A 849 14.03 0.17 49.00
C GLY A 849 13.11 0.39 47.77
N TYR A 850 13.19 1.55 47.18
CA TYR A 850 12.48 1.92 45.98
C TYR A 850 13.46 2.43 44.91
N THR A 851 13.20 2.06 43.69
CA THR A 851 13.91 2.59 42.50
C THR A 851 12.89 2.99 41.46
N TRP A 852 12.99 4.21 40.97
CA TRP A 852 12.18 4.72 39.87
C TRP A 852 13.06 4.95 38.66
N PHE A 853 12.53 4.60 37.51
CA PHE A 853 13.12 4.83 36.19
C PHE A 853 12.19 5.69 35.35
N ASP A 854 12.76 6.63 34.57
CA ASP A 854 11.99 7.50 33.70
C ASP A 854 12.82 7.95 32.49
N ASN A 855 12.17 8.22 31.36
CA ASN A 855 12.80 8.63 30.11
C ASN A 855 14.01 7.74 29.75
N VAL A 856 13.77 6.44 29.74
CA VAL A 856 14.79 5.43 29.37
C VAL A 856 14.90 5.35 27.87
N GLY A 857 16.11 5.39 27.34
CA GLY A 857 16.31 5.37 25.91
C GLY A 857 17.62 4.72 25.45
N ILE A 858 17.64 4.34 24.18
CA ILE A 858 18.85 4.04 23.42
C ILE A 858 18.92 4.99 22.25
N ILE A 859 20.02 5.72 22.16
CA ILE A 859 20.29 6.65 21.09
C ILE A 859 21.28 6.02 20.13
N GLU A 860 20.88 5.84 18.87
CA GLU A 860 21.75 5.47 17.77
C GLU A 860 22.40 6.71 17.17
N TRP A 861 23.71 6.71 17.03
CA TRP A 861 24.46 7.89 16.58
C TRP A 861 24.97 7.75 15.15
N GLN A 862 24.92 8.86 14.41
CA GLN A 862 25.74 9.04 13.22
C GLN A 862 27.21 9.25 13.58
N ASP A 863 28.08 9.18 12.58
CA ASP A 863 29.51 9.40 12.77
C ASP A 863 29.83 10.82 13.27
N TRP A 864 30.94 10.94 14.01
CA TRP A 864 31.46 12.22 14.48
C TRP A 864 31.85 13.12 13.32
N GLN A 865 31.31 14.32 13.29
CA GLN A 865 31.60 15.37 12.31
C GLN A 865 32.32 16.56 12.94
N SER A 866 33.26 17.18 12.21
CA SER A 866 33.91 18.38 12.68
C SER A 866 33.00 19.59 12.50
N LEU A 867 32.84 20.36 13.59
CA LEU A 867 32.08 21.61 13.53
C LEU A 867 33.00 22.72 12.99
N THR A 868 32.61 23.33 11.87
CA THR A 868 33.27 24.53 11.38
C THR A 868 32.58 25.77 11.99
N ALA A 869 33.34 26.86 12.21
CA ALA A 869 32.90 28.03 12.99
C ALA A 869 31.66 28.79 12.42
N PHE A 870 31.10 28.34 11.30
CA PHE A 870 29.99 28.97 10.59
C PHE A 870 28.84 28.01 10.24
N ASP A 871 28.93 26.78 10.66
CA ASP A 871 27.88 25.80 10.35
C ASP A 871 26.83 25.79 11.47
N ASN A 872 25.59 26.10 11.12
CA ASN A 872 24.47 25.78 11.97
C ASN A 872 24.17 24.28 11.82
N ILE A 873 24.14 23.55 12.92
CA ILE A 873 23.69 22.15 12.91
C ILE A 873 22.19 22.19 12.93
N VAL A 874 21.59 21.88 11.81
CA VAL A 874 20.16 21.62 11.74
C VAL A 874 19.97 20.12 11.99
N THR A 875 19.15 19.76 12.97
CA THR A 875 18.85 18.35 13.22
C THR A 875 17.99 17.81 12.09
N PRO A 876 18.40 16.68 11.46
CA PRO A 876 17.50 15.92 10.61
C PRO A 876 16.26 15.50 11.44
N ASN A 877 15.12 15.41 10.82
CA ASN A 877 13.83 15.30 11.51
C ASN A 877 13.73 14.16 12.51
N ASP A 878 14.39 13.02 12.26
CA ASP A 878 14.41 11.88 13.17
C ASP A 878 15.63 11.86 14.10
N TYR A 879 16.69 12.58 13.75
CA TYR A 879 17.93 12.68 14.51
C TYR A 879 17.94 13.95 15.36
N TYR A 880 17.10 13.98 16.37
CA TYR A 880 16.89 15.14 17.24
C TYR A 880 17.70 15.14 18.53
N TRP A 881 18.63 14.20 18.66
CA TRP A 881 19.63 14.19 19.72
C TRP A 881 20.96 14.71 19.19
N ILE A 882 21.72 15.41 20.03
CA ILE A 882 23.09 15.83 19.76
C ILE A 882 24.02 15.40 20.89
N GLN A 883 25.23 15.05 20.53
CA GLN A 883 26.35 14.93 21.45
C GLN A 883 27.56 15.66 20.87
N ILE A 884 28.31 16.35 21.71
CA ILE A 884 29.47 17.11 21.32
C ILE A 884 30.71 16.59 22.02
N ARG A 885 31.86 16.73 21.38
CA ARG A 885 33.17 16.41 21.97
C ARG A 885 34.27 17.36 21.56
N THR A 886 35.31 17.43 22.41
CA THR A 886 36.54 18.19 22.12
C THR A 886 37.76 17.42 22.64
N ASP A 887 38.94 17.67 22.04
CA ASP A 887 40.23 17.17 22.52
C ASP A 887 40.89 18.07 23.60
N VAL A 888 40.21 19.16 23.96
CA VAL A 888 40.66 20.12 24.98
C VAL A 888 39.92 19.86 26.30
N ALA A 889 40.66 19.70 27.40
CA ALA A 889 40.10 19.49 28.72
C ALA A 889 39.13 20.62 29.09
N ALA A 890 37.87 20.24 29.39
CA ALA A 890 36.82 21.14 29.84
C ALA A 890 35.82 20.43 30.73
N ASP A 891 35.30 21.04 31.77
CA ASP A 891 34.34 20.45 32.68
C ASP A 891 32.90 20.50 32.13
N SER A 892 32.60 21.49 31.30
CA SER A 892 31.29 21.69 30.69
C SER A 892 31.34 22.49 29.41
N ALA A 893 30.32 22.37 28.58
CA ALA A 893 30.06 23.19 27.41
C ALA A 893 28.63 23.74 27.45
N THR A 894 28.43 24.96 26.95
CA THR A 894 27.14 25.58 26.79
C THR A 894 26.75 25.51 25.33
N VAL A 895 25.59 24.92 25.05
CA VAL A 895 25.00 24.82 23.72
C VAL A 895 23.81 25.78 23.66
N THR A 896 23.84 26.69 22.68
CA THR A 896 22.72 27.58 22.37
C THR A 896 22.08 27.13 21.08
N TYR A 897 20.77 26.91 21.09
CA TYR A 897 19.98 26.46 19.92
C TYR A 897 18.63 27.15 19.87
N GLU A 898 18.04 27.20 18.71
CA GLU A 898 16.68 27.67 18.49
C GLU A 898 15.78 26.52 18.05
N GLU A 899 14.53 26.55 18.47
CA GLU A 899 13.46 25.67 17.96
C GLU A 899 12.48 26.50 17.15
N THR A 900 12.15 26.02 15.96
CA THR A 900 11.15 26.62 15.09
C THR A 900 9.84 25.82 15.19
N MET A 901 8.87 26.42 15.85
CA MET A 901 7.52 25.88 15.94
C MET A 901 6.64 26.41 14.82
N TYR A 902 5.88 25.53 14.19
CA TYR A 902 4.96 25.88 13.12
C TYR A 902 3.52 25.95 13.63
N ASN A 903 2.78 26.97 13.18
CA ASN A 903 1.39 27.19 13.51
C ASN A 903 0.62 27.65 12.27
N THR A 904 -0.70 27.50 12.29
CA THR A 904 -1.57 28.13 11.29
C THR A 904 -1.71 29.63 11.58
N GLN A 905 -1.88 30.44 10.55
CA GLN A 905 -2.13 31.89 10.74
C GLN A 905 -3.43 32.11 11.55
N PRO A 906 -3.40 32.88 12.66
CA PRO A 906 -4.60 33.16 13.42
C PRO A 906 -5.63 33.95 12.59
N GLY A 907 -6.83 33.45 12.44
CA GLY A 907 -7.96 34.16 11.83
C GLY A 907 -8.23 33.91 10.35
N ILE A 908 -7.50 32.99 9.73
CA ILE A 908 -7.92 32.45 8.43
C ILE A 908 -8.72 31.19 8.73
N ASN A 909 -10.02 31.37 8.97
CA ASN A 909 -10.95 30.25 8.84
C ASN A 909 -10.91 29.83 7.37
N ILE A 910 -10.51 28.61 7.05
CA ILE A 910 -10.49 28.10 5.67
C ILE A 910 -11.86 28.29 5.00
N LEU A 911 -12.93 28.32 5.81
CA LEU A 911 -14.28 28.66 5.40
C LEU A 911 -14.44 30.13 4.95
N ASP A 912 -13.63 31.07 5.44
CA ASP A 912 -13.73 32.50 5.08
C ASP A 912 -12.97 32.85 3.79
N GLN A 913 -11.99 32.05 3.37
CA GLN A 913 -11.34 32.22 2.06
C GLN A 913 -12.22 31.73 0.91
N LYS A 914 -13.22 30.87 1.16
CA LYS A 914 -14.15 30.34 0.16
C LYS A 914 -15.13 31.37 -0.41
N GLN A 915 -15.23 32.58 0.13
CA GLN A 915 -16.08 33.64 -0.46
C GLN A 915 -15.38 34.45 -1.56
N ALA A 916 -14.13 34.21 -1.88
CA ALA A 916 -13.46 34.79 -3.02
C ALA A 916 -13.29 33.73 -4.12
N VAL A 917 -14.25 33.66 -5.06
CA VAL A 917 -14.22 32.96 -6.36
C VAL A 917 -13.10 31.93 -6.47
N GLY A 918 -13.34 30.68 -6.02
CA GLY A 918 -12.37 29.60 -6.01
C GLY A 918 -12.16 29.07 -7.45
N VAL A 919 -11.06 29.45 -8.06
CA VAL A 919 -10.57 28.76 -9.27
C VAL A 919 -9.28 28.04 -8.85
N THR A 920 -9.36 26.73 -8.63
CA THR A 920 -8.15 25.89 -8.54
C THR A 920 -7.71 25.58 -9.97
N PHE A 921 -6.43 25.76 -10.29
CA PHE A 921 -5.88 25.50 -11.62
C PHE A 921 -4.66 24.60 -11.49
N LEU A 922 -4.68 23.43 -12.13
CA LEU A 922 -3.63 22.44 -12.14
C LEU A 922 -3.23 22.08 -13.57
N SER A 923 -1.95 21.74 -13.77
CA SER A 923 -1.42 21.30 -15.06
C SER A 923 -0.56 20.04 -14.92
N PHE A 924 -0.88 18.99 -15.68
CA PHE A 924 -0.10 17.73 -15.68
C PHE A 924 -0.23 16.97 -17.01
N PRO A 925 0.76 16.12 -17.39
CA PRO A 925 2.10 16.07 -16.83
C PRO A 925 2.92 17.32 -17.15
N ASN A 926 3.72 17.78 -16.19
CA ASN A 926 4.59 18.94 -16.39
C ASN A 926 5.94 18.69 -15.68
N PRO A 927 7.04 18.38 -16.39
CA PRO A 927 7.27 18.49 -17.85
C PRO A 927 6.49 17.48 -18.71
N THR A 928 6.22 17.85 -19.97
CA THR A 928 5.52 17.00 -20.94
C THR A 928 6.28 16.86 -22.26
N MET A 929 6.13 15.70 -22.92
CA MET A 929 6.66 15.48 -24.28
C MET A 929 5.60 15.71 -25.38
N SER A 930 4.30 15.63 -25.05
CA SER A 930 3.24 15.68 -26.06
C SER A 930 2.09 16.59 -25.68
N GLU A 931 1.33 16.21 -24.71
CA GLU A 931 0.10 16.88 -24.31
C GLU A 931 0.17 17.22 -22.83
N ILE A 932 -0.54 18.24 -22.42
CA ILE A 932 -0.69 18.65 -21.03
C ILE A 932 -2.17 18.93 -20.77
N MET A 933 -2.69 18.39 -19.69
CA MET A 933 -4.04 18.63 -19.22
C MET A 933 -4.02 19.77 -18.20
N PHE A 934 -4.94 20.69 -18.34
CA PHE A 934 -5.27 21.71 -17.36
C PHE A 934 -6.60 21.38 -16.74
N GLN A 935 -6.65 21.31 -15.44
CA GLN A 935 -7.89 21.09 -14.69
C GLN A 935 -8.19 22.31 -13.84
N TYR A 936 -9.44 22.76 -13.86
CA TYR A 936 -9.89 23.88 -13.02
C TYR A 936 -11.33 23.69 -12.58
N TYR A 937 -11.66 24.30 -11.46
CA TYR A 937 -13.01 24.28 -10.88
C TYR A 937 -13.61 25.70 -10.89
N LEU A 938 -14.88 25.79 -11.20
CA LEU A 938 -15.64 27.03 -11.19
C LEU A 938 -16.80 26.91 -10.20
N SER A 939 -16.89 27.81 -9.23
CA SER A 939 -18.00 27.85 -8.25
C SER A 939 -19.29 28.48 -8.79
N GLU A 940 -19.19 29.26 -9.85
CA GLU A 940 -20.31 29.97 -10.45
C GLU A 940 -20.12 30.13 -11.98
N PRO A 941 -21.16 30.39 -12.74
CA PRO A 941 -20.99 30.65 -14.18
C PRO A 941 -20.13 31.89 -14.40
N VAL A 942 -18.99 31.75 -15.06
CA VAL A 942 -18.02 32.81 -15.26
C VAL A 942 -17.39 32.76 -16.65
N GLU A 943 -17.00 33.93 -17.21
CA GLU A 943 -16.21 33.96 -18.44
C GLU A 943 -14.78 33.50 -18.13
N VAL A 944 -14.34 32.44 -18.83
CA VAL A 944 -13.01 31.83 -18.70
C VAL A 944 -12.20 32.06 -19.96
N GLN A 945 -10.96 32.53 -19.76
CA GLN A 945 -9.95 32.62 -20.81
C GLN A 945 -8.71 31.84 -20.41
N VAL A 946 -8.34 30.83 -21.22
CA VAL A 946 -7.10 30.05 -21.02
C VAL A 946 -6.20 30.23 -22.23
N ARG A 947 -5.00 30.78 -22.05
CA ARG A 947 -4.05 31.08 -23.10
C ARG A 947 -2.64 30.61 -22.80
N ILE A 948 -1.93 30.19 -23.84
CA ILE A 948 -0.53 29.77 -23.75
C ILE A 948 0.36 30.89 -24.30
N TYR A 949 1.44 31.17 -23.60
CA TYR A 949 2.44 32.17 -23.95
C TYR A 949 3.83 31.54 -24.02
N ASN A 950 4.69 32.07 -24.89
CA ASN A 950 6.12 31.75 -24.86
C ASN A 950 6.86 32.60 -23.80
N ILE A 951 8.17 32.36 -23.63
CA ILE A 951 9.01 33.08 -22.66
C ILE A 951 9.13 34.59 -22.92
N LEU A 952 8.78 35.06 -24.13
CA LEU A 952 8.76 36.48 -24.47
C LEU A 952 7.40 37.14 -24.19
N GLY A 953 6.45 36.36 -23.59
CA GLY A 953 5.09 36.85 -23.32
C GLY A 953 4.20 36.96 -24.55
N GLN A 954 4.59 36.40 -25.70
CA GLN A 954 3.77 36.36 -26.90
C GLN A 954 2.78 35.19 -26.81
N GLU A 955 1.51 35.47 -27.06
CA GLU A 955 0.48 34.44 -27.12
C GLU A 955 0.76 33.48 -28.28
N VAL A 956 0.77 32.17 -27.99
CA VAL A 956 0.99 31.11 -28.98
C VAL A 956 -0.29 30.33 -29.28
N LYS A 957 -1.20 30.22 -28.32
CA LYS A 957 -2.49 29.57 -28.49
C LYS A 957 -3.52 30.04 -27.45
N THR A 958 -4.75 30.29 -27.89
CA THR A 958 -5.90 30.38 -26.97
C THR A 958 -6.57 29.01 -26.91
N LEU A 959 -6.65 28.43 -25.75
CA LEU A 959 -7.28 27.12 -25.51
C LEU A 959 -8.77 27.27 -25.23
N ARG A 960 -9.14 28.34 -24.52
CA ARG A 960 -10.53 28.60 -24.13
C ARG A 960 -10.85 30.09 -24.05
N HIS A 961 -12.04 30.47 -24.45
CA HIS A 961 -12.56 31.83 -24.28
C HIS A 961 -14.10 31.82 -24.43
N ASP A 962 -14.80 31.48 -23.33
CA ASP A 962 -16.26 31.44 -23.26
C ASP A 962 -16.77 31.51 -21.83
N THR A 963 -18.07 31.68 -21.67
CA THR A 963 -18.71 31.57 -20.36
C THR A 963 -18.97 30.11 -20.06
N GLN A 964 -18.43 29.61 -18.95
CA GLN A 964 -18.50 28.23 -18.46
C GLN A 964 -19.49 28.13 -17.30
N ALA A 965 -20.21 27.01 -17.22
CA ALA A 965 -21.03 26.65 -16.07
C ALA A 965 -20.14 26.23 -14.89
N PRO A 966 -20.65 26.23 -13.64
CA PRO A 966 -19.95 25.71 -12.46
C PRO A 966 -19.48 24.26 -12.63
N GLY A 967 -18.56 23.83 -11.78
CA GLY A 967 -18.01 22.47 -11.74
C GLY A 967 -16.60 22.35 -12.31
N ARG A 968 -16.04 21.13 -12.18
CA ARG A 968 -14.70 20.80 -12.70
C ARG A 968 -14.65 20.86 -14.22
N LYS A 969 -13.56 21.38 -14.75
CA LYS A 969 -13.33 21.53 -16.19
C LYS A 969 -11.95 20.99 -16.52
N LYS A 970 -11.87 20.26 -17.63
CA LYS A 970 -10.61 19.76 -18.18
C LYS A 970 -10.37 20.42 -19.55
N LEU A 971 -9.11 20.71 -19.85
CA LEU A 971 -8.70 21.34 -21.09
C LEU A 971 -7.32 20.79 -21.48
N MET A 972 -7.18 20.34 -22.73
CA MET A 972 -5.94 19.76 -23.23
C MET A 972 -5.18 20.76 -24.11
N TRP A 973 -3.86 20.78 -23.99
CA TRP A 973 -2.97 21.44 -24.93
C TRP A 973 -2.01 20.44 -25.55
N ASP A 974 -2.02 20.35 -26.84
CA ASP A 974 -1.27 19.43 -27.70
C ASP A 974 0.19 19.87 -28.00
N GLY A 975 0.71 20.84 -27.29
CA GLY A 975 2.03 21.40 -27.55
C GLY A 975 2.17 22.11 -28.90
N CYS A 976 1.03 22.47 -29.56
CA CYS A 976 1.02 23.15 -30.84
C CYS A 976 0.58 24.61 -30.72
N ASP A 977 0.96 25.45 -31.72
CA ASP A 977 0.51 26.82 -31.82
C ASP A 977 -0.94 26.92 -32.42
N ALA A 978 -1.49 28.10 -32.50
CA ALA A 978 -2.82 28.35 -33.07
C ALA A 978 -3.00 27.88 -34.53
N ARG A 979 -1.91 27.56 -35.22
CA ARG A 979 -1.90 27.05 -36.62
C ARG A 979 -1.68 25.55 -36.69
N GLY A 980 -1.67 24.85 -35.54
CA GLY A 980 -1.42 23.41 -35.42
C GLY A 980 0.04 22.97 -35.63
N ARG A 981 1.00 23.88 -35.57
CA ARG A 981 2.42 23.57 -35.72
C ARG A 981 3.00 23.26 -34.37
N ARG A 982 3.70 22.12 -34.24
CA ARG A 982 4.38 21.72 -33.04
C ARG A 982 5.39 22.78 -32.60
N LEU A 983 5.33 23.14 -31.34
CA LEU A 983 6.26 24.10 -30.75
C LEU A 983 7.58 23.40 -30.37
N GLY A 984 8.65 24.17 -30.27
CA GLY A 984 9.95 23.64 -29.83
C GLY A 984 9.98 23.33 -28.34
N ALA A 985 10.85 22.42 -27.94
CA ALA A 985 11.13 22.23 -26.52
C ALA A 985 11.54 23.55 -25.85
N GLY A 986 11.00 23.80 -24.64
CA GLY A 986 11.24 25.06 -23.94
C GLY A 986 10.19 25.34 -22.88
N ILE A 987 10.31 26.53 -22.29
CA ILE A 987 9.40 27.00 -21.25
C ILE A 987 8.26 27.81 -21.91
N TYR A 988 7.04 27.48 -21.53
CA TYR A 988 5.81 28.19 -21.88
C TYR A 988 5.07 28.58 -20.60
N PHE A 989 4.05 29.40 -20.71
CA PHE A 989 3.20 29.78 -19.59
C PHE A 989 1.75 29.63 -20.01
N CYS A 990 0.98 28.88 -19.27
CA CYS A 990 -0.47 28.88 -19.35
C CYS A 990 -1.01 29.94 -18.40
N ARG A 991 -1.89 30.81 -18.91
CA ARG A 991 -2.61 31.77 -18.09
C ARG A 991 -4.10 31.51 -18.19
N ILE A 992 -4.71 31.31 -17.02
CA ILE A 992 -6.15 31.30 -16.87
C ILE A 992 -6.62 32.61 -16.28
N GLN A 993 -7.72 33.13 -16.80
CA GLN A 993 -8.50 34.22 -16.24
C GLN A 993 -9.96 33.80 -16.15
N ALA A 994 -10.54 33.81 -14.95
CA ALA A 994 -11.95 33.54 -14.73
C ALA A 994 -12.55 34.61 -13.80
N GLY A 995 -13.34 35.50 -14.39
CA GLY A 995 -13.84 36.68 -13.70
C GLY A 995 -12.68 37.55 -13.16
N LYS A 996 -12.57 37.68 -11.83
CA LYS A 996 -11.51 38.44 -11.17
C LYS A 996 -10.26 37.58 -10.90
N PHE A 997 -10.39 36.29 -10.97
CA PHE A 997 -9.27 35.36 -10.74
C PHE A 997 -8.32 35.37 -11.96
N GLN A 998 -7.03 35.37 -11.68
CA GLN A 998 -6.00 35.19 -12.70
C GLN A 998 -4.86 34.38 -12.11
N HIS A 999 -4.48 33.30 -12.78
CA HIS A 999 -3.33 32.46 -12.44
C HIS A 999 -2.45 32.22 -13.67
N SER A 1000 -1.16 31.99 -13.46
CA SER A 1000 -0.22 31.68 -14.55
C SER A 1000 0.69 30.52 -14.10
N GLU A 1001 0.65 29.45 -14.85
CA GLU A 1001 1.40 28.22 -14.65
C GLU A 1001 2.56 28.10 -15.61
N LYS A 1002 3.72 27.64 -15.13
CA LYS A 1002 4.89 27.36 -15.98
C LYS A 1002 4.81 25.96 -16.56
N ILE A 1003 4.95 25.86 -17.86
CA ILE A 1003 4.96 24.59 -18.60
C ILE A 1003 6.35 24.33 -19.14
N ILE A 1004 6.84 23.12 -19.00
CA ILE A 1004 8.09 22.66 -19.60
C ILE A 1004 7.75 21.64 -20.70
N LEU A 1005 7.88 22.06 -21.94
CA LEU A 1005 7.70 21.18 -23.10
C LEU A 1005 9.06 20.56 -23.44
N LEU A 1006 9.13 19.25 -23.43
CA LEU A 1006 10.30 18.45 -23.79
C LEU A 1006 10.29 18.13 -25.29
N LYS A 1007 11.36 17.53 -25.79
CA LYS A 1007 11.47 17.16 -27.21
C LYS A 1007 10.84 15.81 -27.47
#